data_a4d6251377547050e400fac2f01c84af
#
_entry.id   a4d6251377547050e400fac2f01c84af
#
_cell.length_a   1.000
_cell.length_b   1.000
_cell.length_c   1.000
_cell.angle_alpha   90.00
_cell.angle_beta   90.00
_cell.angle_gamma   90.00
#
_symmetry.space_group_name_H-M   'P 1'
#
loop_
_entity.id
_entity.type
_entity.pdbx_description
1 polymer ?
#
loop_
_entity_poly.entity_id
_entity_poly.type
_entity_poly.pdbx_seq_one_letter_code
_entity_poly.pdbx_strand_id
1 'polypeptide(L)'
;MEVKKDILWRVYLSFLGLIIFSIMILGKAFYTQKIEGDYWIKMGDSLHTKIVDLDAERGTIFSEDGSMLSTSVPQFDVYIDFAADGLRQNNGKRFHDHLDSLSLCLSALFKDKSAALYKKELLEGYQQKDRYYLLRKKIPFEQYKQLRNFPLVRLGKNKSGFITEVKTKRLNPFGELGFRTIGLYRENARLVGLERSFDSLLRGTSGKRLVRFVAGGVMMPVEGYELAPENGHDIYTTLDVNIQDITERALMRTMQQNEALEGTCIVMEVATGKIKAIANLGRTSDGQYFETDNYALRTSEPGSTIKLVTLLAGLEDKHVTIQDSIQIGGGRWNVMGRTVRDDHGGPSFVSFRTAFTQSSNVAMSKLAFQYYTPDPSKYFKHIEKLHLNKKTGIELKEEFSPYVKNPSKAKYWHPQTLVSWGFGYEMLVSPLQLLMVYNAVANNGKLMKPYLLNEVRRYGAVVNKNNPEVLEKAIASPETIRQLQECLQAVCSEGTARRAFETALYKVAGKTGTAKVNDGKYKYSDGVYQSAFAGYFPAESPRYSMIVVVKNKPHAANYYGGTVSAPVFREIADHLYKYIIQKAPSLDFNQLPDSMQYVFGGAKKELQTITKTLNINYNDTLSGTWRLGRIQKQQASVKLFSAGGDIVPDVRGLGLKDALQILESNGWNVSIVGSGKVVNQSVTAGLSGNKNQPIILYLN
;
A
#
# COMPACT_ATOMS: atom_id res chain seq x y z
N MET A 1 -74.39 9.65 79.61
CA MET A 1 -72.96 10.05 79.79
C MET A 1 -71.95 8.99 79.41
N GLU A 2 -72.30 7.72 79.50
CA GLU A 2 -71.36 6.61 79.20
C GLU A 2 -71.00 6.48 77.73
N VAL A 3 -71.92 6.65 76.80
CA VAL A 3 -71.64 6.46 75.32
C VAL A 3 -70.60 7.53 74.84
N LYS A 4 -70.58 8.68 75.39
CA LYS A 4 -69.64 9.78 75.08
C LYS A 4 -68.21 9.45 75.51
N LYS A 5 -68.06 8.76 76.64
CA LYS A 5 -66.78 8.31 77.16
C LYS A 5 -66.19 7.17 76.34
N ASP A 6 -67.05 6.28 75.89
CA ASP A 6 -66.65 5.11 75.07
C ASP A 6 -66.18 5.52 73.65
N ILE A 7 -66.84 6.51 73.04
CA ILE A 7 -66.45 7.09 71.77
C ILE A 7 -65.10 7.84 71.91
N LEU A 8 -64.97 8.63 72.95
CA LEU A 8 -63.74 9.37 73.21
C LEU A 8 -62.53 8.48 73.48
N TRP A 9 -62.70 7.39 74.21
CA TRP A 9 -61.67 6.40 74.45
C TRP A 9 -61.20 5.75 73.15
N ARG A 10 -62.09 5.36 72.26
CA ARG A 10 -61.78 4.78 70.93
C ARG A 10 -61.08 5.79 70.05
N VAL A 11 -61.45 7.06 70.06
CA VAL A 11 -60.80 8.11 69.29
C VAL A 11 -59.36 8.35 69.82
N TYR A 12 -59.18 8.42 71.20
CA TYR A 12 -57.85 8.54 71.77
C TYR A 12 -56.96 7.34 71.49
N LEU A 13 -57.49 6.12 71.44
CA LEU A 13 -56.75 4.91 71.11
C LEU A 13 -56.35 4.92 69.67
N SER A 14 -57.20 5.33 68.75
CA SER A 14 -56.87 5.50 67.33
C SER A 14 -55.84 6.61 67.13
N PHE A 15 -55.96 7.72 67.88
CA PHE A 15 -55.01 8.83 67.82
C PHE A 15 -53.63 8.40 68.37
N LEU A 16 -53.62 7.64 69.47
CA LEU A 16 -52.38 7.04 69.99
C LEU A 16 -51.74 6.09 68.99
N GLY A 17 -52.52 5.26 68.30
CA GLY A 17 -52.03 4.38 67.25
C GLY A 17 -51.40 5.20 66.12
N LEU A 18 -52.00 6.27 65.65
CA LEU A 18 -51.45 7.17 64.67
C LEU A 18 -50.14 7.85 65.10
N ILE A 19 -50.05 8.26 66.36
CA ILE A 19 -48.81 8.83 66.90
C ILE A 19 -47.69 7.83 66.95
N ILE A 20 -47.97 6.62 67.46
CA ILE A 20 -46.96 5.50 67.45
C ILE A 20 -46.50 5.17 66.02
N PHE A 21 -47.44 5.06 65.07
CA PHE A 21 -47.11 4.83 63.66
C PHE A 21 -46.27 5.94 63.04
N SER A 22 -46.61 7.23 63.38
CA SER A 22 -45.82 8.39 62.95
C SER A 22 -44.39 8.37 63.51
N ILE A 23 -44.24 8.03 64.80
CA ILE A 23 -42.94 7.89 65.45
C ILE A 23 -42.13 6.76 64.83
N MET A 24 -42.77 5.65 64.49
CA MET A 24 -42.12 4.50 63.82
C MET A 24 -41.61 4.89 62.41
N ILE A 25 -42.42 5.63 61.63
CA ILE A 25 -42.01 6.17 60.34
C ILE A 25 -40.82 7.14 60.49
N LEU A 26 -40.89 8.07 61.39
CA LEU A 26 -39.80 9.02 61.60
C LEU A 26 -38.54 8.35 62.17
N GLY A 27 -38.67 7.34 63.02
CA GLY A 27 -37.58 6.52 63.51
C GLY A 27 -36.94 5.73 62.40
N LYS A 28 -37.72 5.11 61.50
CA LYS A 28 -37.20 4.38 60.32
C LYS A 28 -36.52 5.35 59.33
N ALA A 29 -37.12 6.51 59.09
CA ALA A 29 -36.53 7.53 58.22
C ALA A 29 -35.16 8.00 58.77
N PHE A 30 -35.08 8.27 60.09
CA PHE A 30 -33.83 8.64 60.73
C PHE A 30 -32.80 7.51 60.69
N TYR A 31 -33.20 6.28 60.94
CA TYR A 31 -32.35 5.11 60.83
C TYR A 31 -31.78 4.95 59.42
N THR A 32 -32.66 5.01 58.41
CA THR A 32 -32.25 4.91 56.99
C THR A 32 -31.32 6.06 56.59
N GLN A 33 -31.60 7.30 57.10
CA GLN A 33 -30.77 8.48 56.75
C GLN A 33 -29.40 8.50 57.45
N LYS A 34 -29.34 8.11 58.74
CA LYS A 34 -28.11 8.26 59.56
C LYS A 34 -27.28 6.98 59.64
N ILE A 35 -27.89 5.81 59.64
CA ILE A 35 -27.21 4.53 59.85
C ILE A 35 -26.99 3.82 58.50
N GLU A 36 -28.03 3.79 57.67
CA GLU A 36 -27.93 3.15 56.33
C GLU A 36 -27.55 4.15 55.23
N GLY A 37 -27.47 5.45 55.52
CA GLY A 37 -27.27 6.51 54.53
C GLY A 37 -26.04 6.30 53.65
N ASP A 38 -24.91 6.00 54.27
CA ASP A 38 -23.65 5.72 53.54
C ASP A 38 -23.74 4.46 52.63
N TYR A 39 -24.49 3.46 53.07
CA TYR A 39 -24.76 2.26 52.28
C TYR A 39 -25.59 2.60 51.06
N TRP A 40 -26.69 3.34 51.20
CA TRP A 40 -27.57 3.70 50.09
C TRP A 40 -26.93 4.71 49.14
N ILE A 41 -26.09 5.63 49.64
CA ILE A 41 -25.28 6.52 48.78
C ILE A 41 -24.29 5.73 47.99
N LYS A 42 -23.51 4.82 48.58
CA LYS A 42 -22.56 3.94 47.86
C LYS A 42 -23.25 3.03 46.87
N MET A 43 -24.39 2.49 47.19
CA MET A 43 -25.18 1.66 46.28
C MET A 43 -25.74 2.49 45.12
N GLY A 44 -26.24 3.70 45.39
CA GLY A 44 -26.68 4.64 44.35
C GLY A 44 -25.52 5.04 43.42
N ASP A 45 -24.36 5.37 43.96
CA ASP A 45 -23.17 5.69 43.19
C ASP A 45 -22.72 4.50 42.34
N SER A 46 -22.75 3.28 42.90
CA SER A 46 -22.40 2.03 42.16
C SER A 46 -23.37 1.75 41.04
N LEU A 47 -24.66 1.99 41.20
CA LEU A 47 -25.67 1.78 40.16
C LEU A 47 -25.62 2.85 39.05
N HIS A 48 -25.07 4.03 39.34
CA HIS A 48 -25.04 5.15 38.42
C HIS A 48 -23.66 5.39 37.82
N THR A 49 -22.64 4.61 38.20
CA THR A 49 -21.28 4.72 37.62
C THR A 49 -20.96 3.53 36.73
N LYS A 50 -20.31 3.80 35.62
CA LYS A 50 -19.83 2.79 34.68
C LYS A 50 -18.43 3.12 34.18
N ILE A 51 -17.60 2.12 34.07
CA ILE A 51 -16.32 2.25 33.35
C ILE A 51 -16.60 2.11 31.86
N VAL A 52 -16.20 3.10 31.09
CA VAL A 52 -16.23 3.10 29.62
C VAL A 52 -14.81 3.03 29.12
N ASP A 53 -14.60 2.21 28.10
CA ASP A 53 -13.31 2.18 27.42
C ASP A 53 -13.17 3.43 26.54
N LEU A 54 -11.96 3.97 26.53
CA LEU A 54 -11.54 5.03 25.61
C LEU A 54 -10.69 4.40 24.52
N ASP A 55 -11.19 4.45 23.31
CA ASP A 55 -10.49 3.84 22.17
C ASP A 55 -9.15 4.53 21.92
N ALA A 56 -8.10 3.74 21.77
CA ALA A 56 -6.82 4.21 21.28
C ALA A 56 -6.89 4.45 19.77
N GLU A 57 -6.18 5.47 19.29
CA GLU A 57 -6.01 5.66 17.85
C GLU A 57 -5.09 4.58 17.28
N ARG A 58 -5.57 3.92 16.22
CA ARG A 58 -4.78 2.92 15.53
C ARG A 58 -3.67 3.59 14.73
N GLY A 59 -2.41 3.15 14.90
CA GLY A 59 -1.24 3.67 14.21
C GLY A 59 -1.34 3.59 12.70
N THR A 60 -0.58 4.42 12.01
CA THR A 60 -0.57 4.53 10.54
C THR A 60 0.47 3.59 9.94
N ILE A 61 0.16 3.00 8.77
CA ILE A 61 1.12 2.26 7.95
C ILE A 61 1.60 3.19 6.84
N PHE A 62 2.91 3.38 6.78
CA PHE A 62 3.59 4.23 5.81
C PHE A 62 4.38 3.39 4.80
N SER A 63 4.53 3.89 3.59
CA SER A 63 5.51 3.45 2.61
C SER A 63 6.93 3.90 3.01
N GLU A 64 7.93 3.49 2.24
CA GLU A 64 9.33 3.85 2.51
C GLU A 64 9.60 5.36 2.39
N ASP A 65 8.90 6.04 1.48
CA ASP A 65 8.99 7.51 1.27
C ASP A 65 8.14 8.32 2.26
N GLY A 66 7.40 7.65 3.16
CA GLY A 66 6.54 8.30 4.16
C GLY A 66 5.11 8.60 3.68
N SER A 67 4.69 8.10 2.53
CA SER A 67 3.30 8.19 2.09
C SER A 67 2.40 7.29 2.94
N MET A 68 1.21 7.75 3.32
CA MET A 68 0.28 6.98 4.15
C MET A 68 -0.40 5.89 3.33
N LEU A 69 -0.09 4.62 3.61
CA LEU A 69 -0.73 3.46 2.96
C LEU A 69 -2.05 3.08 3.62
N SER A 70 -2.11 3.13 4.95
CA SER A 70 -3.34 2.91 5.72
C SER A 70 -3.32 3.79 6.96
N THR A 71 -4.37 4.59 7.17
CA THR A 71 -4.45 5.55 8.28
C THR A 71 -5.85 5.62 8.86
N SER A 72 -5.97 6.14 10.08
CA SER A 72 -7.25 6.36 10.75
C SER A 72 -7.68 7.81 10.56
N VAL A 73 -8.90 8.00 10.05
CA VAL A 73 -9.49 9.33 9.86
C VAL A 73 -10.73 9.48 10.74
N PRO A 74 -10.97 10.66 11.36
CA PRO A 74 -12.15 10.88 12.18
C PRO A 74 -13.40 10.91 11.31
N GLN A 75 -14.45 10.24 11.80
CA GLN A 75 -15.82 10.34 11.35
C GLN A 75 -16.70 10.78 12.52
N PHE A 76 -17.79 11.44 12.22
CA PHE A 76 -18.64 12.04 13.23
C PHE A 76 -20.06 11.47 13.13
N ASP A 77 -20.54 10.89 14.23
CA ASP A 77 -21.95 10.62 14.41
C ASP A 77 -22.58 11.82 15.12
N VAL A 78 -23.62 12.39 14.55
CA VAL A 78 -24.25 13.62 15.05
C VAL A 78 -25.67 13.31 15.52
N TYR A 79 -25.95 13.75 16.73
CA TYR A 79 -27.24 13.59 17.39
C TYR A 79 -27.76 14.94 17.87
N ILE A 80 -29.06 15.02 18.18
CA ILE A 80 -29.70 16.18 18.73
C ILE A 80 -30.42 15.77 20.04
N ASP A 81 -30.14 16.45 21.14
CA ASP A 81 -30.92 16.40 22.36
C ASP A 81 -32.03 17.47 22.28
N PHE A 82 -33.22 17.06 21.86
CA PHE A 82 -34.39 17.96 21.80
C PHE A 82 -34.96 18.31 23.17
N ALA A 83 -34.53 17.66 24.26
CA ALA A 83 -34.90 18.00 25.61
C ALA A 83 -33.92 18.96 26.29
N ALA A 84 -32.81 19.36 25.62
CA ALA A 84 -31.83 20.27 26.17
C ALA A 84 -32.47 21.60 26.61
N ASP A 85 -32.19 22.04 27.83
CA ASP A 85 -32.78 23.24 28.44
C ASP A 85 -32.55 24.49 27.55
N GLY A 86 -31.35 24.67 27.05
CA GLY A 86 -31.01 25.81 26.21
C GLY A 86 -31.74 25.85 24.86
N LEU A 87 -32.19 24.70 24.37
CA LEU A 87 -32.99 24.59 23.13
C LEU A 87 -34.47 24.92 23.41
N ARG A 88 -34.95 24.61 24.65
CA ARG A 88 -36.33 24.80 25.06
C ARG A 88 -36.62 26.12 25.74
N GLN A 89 -35.60 26.92 26.05
CA GLN A 89 -35.80 28.27 26.60
C GLN A 89 -36.74 29.10 25.73
N ASN A 90 -37.59 29.95 26.39
CA ASN A 90 -38.55 30.82 25.72
C ASN A 90 -39.50 30.08 24.79
N ASN A 91 -40.08 28.97 25.26
CA ASN A 91 -40.98 28.09 24.47
C ASN A 91 -40.36 27.57 23.16
N GLY A 92 -39.03 27.35 23.17
CA GLY A 92 -38.32 26.83 22.00
C GLY A 92 -38.14 27.83 20.84
N LYS A 93 -38.30 29.11 21.12
CA LYS A 93 -38.18 30.18 20.09
C LYS A 93 -36.92 29.99 19.25
N ARG A 94 -35.77 29.72 19.91
CA ARG A 94 -34.49 29.50 19.22
C ARG A 94 -34.54 28.34 18.20
N PHE A 95 -35.21 27.25 18.54
CA PHE A 95 -35.38 26.12 17.63
C PHE A 95 -36.27 26.48 16.43
N HIS A 96 -37.42 27.10 16.71
CA HIS A 96 -38.40 27.47 15.68
C HIS A 96 -37.84 28.53 14.72
N ASP A 97 -37.12 29.53 15.22
CA ASP A 97 -36.52 30.61 14.40
C ASP A 97 -35.47 30.10 13.42
N HIS A 98 -34.78 28.98 13.73
CA HIS A 98 -33.72 28.41 12.91
C HIS A 98 -34.11 27.16 12.17
N LEU A 99 -35.30 26.57 12.38
CA LEU A 99 -35.70 25.28 11.84
C LEU A 99 -35.69 25.23 10.30
N ASP A 100 -36.26 26.25 9.66
CA ASP A 100 -36.35 26.31 8.21
C ASP A 100 -34.96 26.42 7.56
N SER A 101 -34.16 27.34 8.08
CA SER A 101 -32.79 27.54 7.58
C SER A 101 -31.88 26.33 7.83
N LEU A 102 -32.02 25.66 8.99
CA LEU A 102 -31.30 24.42 9.28
C LEU A 102 -31.71 23.31 8.33
N SER A 103 -33.02 23.14 8.11
CA SER A 103 -33.54 22.09 7.21
C SER A 103 -33.06 22.26 5.77
N LEU A 104 -33.00 23.50 5.27
CA LEU A 104 -32.44 23.84 3.97
C LEU A 104 -30.94 23.50 3.89
N CYS A 105 -30.17 23.90 4.92
CA CYS A 105 -28.73 23.60 4.97
C CYS A 105 -28.43 22.12 5.03
N LEU A 106 -29.21 21.33 5.83
CA LEU A 106 -29.05 19.87 5.91
C LEU A 106 -29.36 19.20 4.58
N SER A 107 -30.45 19.59 3.91
CA SER A 107 -30.83 19.08 2.61
C SER A 107 -29.75 19.38 1.54
N ALA A 108 -29.20 20.59 1.56
CA ALA A 108 -28.15 21.00 0.62
C ALA A 108 -26.83 20.22 0.85
N LEU A 109 -26.47 19.98 2.13
CA LEU A 109 -25.22 19.29 2.49
C LEU A 109 -25.28 17.79 2.18
N PHE A 110 -26.34 17.12 2.63
CA PHE A 110 -26.41 15.66 2.56
C PHE A 110 -27.08 15.13 1.29
N LYS A 111 -27.93 15.90 0.63
CA LYS A 111 -28.60 15.58 -0.64
C LYS A 111 -29.36 14.23 -0.64
N ASP A 112 -29.79 13.78 0.54
CA ASP A 112 -30.50 12.51 0.73
C ASP A 112 -32.00 12.72 1.01
N LYS A 113 -32.38 13.89 1.55
CA LYS A 113 -33.77 14.21 1.91
C LYS A 113 -34.07 15.65 1.50
N SER A 114 -35.35 15.92 1.20
CA SER A 114 -35.81 17.29 0.97
C SER A 114 -35.79 18.12 2.26
N ALA A 115 -35.70 19.44 2.12
CA ALA A 115 -35.77 20.34 3.27
C ALA A 115 -37.08 20.21 4.05
N ALA A 116 -38.21 19.95 3.34
CA ALA A 116 -39.50 19.70 3.96
C ALA A 116 -39.50 18.43 4.82
N LEU A 117 -38.84 17.37 4.38
CA LEU A 117 -38.74 16.12 5.14
C LEU A 117 -37.86 16.30 6.38
N TYR A 118 -36.71 16.96 6.24
CA TYR A 118 -35.86 17.32 7.39
C TYR A 118 -36.62 18.15 8.40
N LYS A 119 -37.36 19.17 7.96
CA LYS A 119 -38.19 20.00 8.83
C LYS A 119 -39.22 19.17 9.62
N LYS A 120 -39.92 18.25 8.95
CA LYS A 120 -40.91 17.36 9.56
C LYS A 120 -40.26 16.47 10.63
N GLU A 121 -39.17 15.77 10.28
CA GLU A 121 -38.46 14.88 11.22
C GLU A 121 -37.91 15.61 12.43
N LEU A 122 -37.35 16.81 12.26
CA LEU A 122 -36.84 17.64 13.38
C LEU A 122 -37.97 18.14 14.29
N LEU A 123 -39.15 18.46 13.72
CA LEU A 123 -40.33 18.84 14.51
C LEU A 123 -40.87 17.66 15.31
N GLU A 124 -40.95 16.47 14.70
CA GLU A 124 -41.39 15.25 15.38
C GLU A 124 -40.46 14.91 16.56
N GLY A 125 -39.14 14.93 16.33
CA GLY A 125 -38.15 14.73 17.41
C GLY A 125 -38.28 15.78 18.54
N TYR A 126 -38.51 17.05 18.18
CA TYR A 126 -38.72 18.11 19.16
C TYR A 126 -39.99 17.91 19.98
N GLN A 127 -41.11 17.48 19.36
CA GLN A 127 -42.38 17.19 20.06
C GLN A 127 -42.25 16.02 21.02
N GLN A 128 -41.55 14.95 20.59
CA GLN A 128 -41.32 13.74 21.37
C GLN A 128 -40.30 13.95 22.50
N LYS A 129 -39.60 15.08 22.52
CA LYS A 129 -38.50 15.38 23.47
C LYS A 129 -37.38 14.32 23.39
N ASP A 130 -37.10 13.82 22.18
CA ASP A 130 -36.06 12.82 21.99
C ASP A 130 -34.70 13.39 22.42
N ARG A 131 -34.05 12.70 23.36
CA ARG A 131 -32.76 13.16 23.93
C ARG A 131 -31.56 12.75 23.13
N TYR A 132 -31.73 11.78 22.23
CA TYR A 132 -30.61 11.22 21.45
C TYR A 132 -31.04 10.96 20.03
N TYR A 133 -31.73 11.93 19.44
CA TYR A 133 -32.19 11.85 18.05
C TYR A 133 -30.99 11.78 17.10
N LEU A 134 -30.87 10.66 16.38
CA LEU A 134 -29.81 10.48 15.40
C LEU A 134 -30.07 11.32 14.15
N LEU A 135 -29.30 12.39 13.96
CA LEU A 135 -29.36 13.19 12.75
C LEU A 135 -28.65 12.51 11.58
N ARG A 136 -27.39 12.12 11.77
CA ARG A 136 -26.58 11.49 10.75
C ARG A 136 -25.40 10.71 11.35
N LYS A 137 -25.08 9.55 10.75
CA LYS A 137 -23.89 8.75 11.08
C LYS A 137 -22.79 8.94 10.05
N LYS A 138 -21.55 8.72 10.49
CA LYS A 138 -20.36 8.58 9.63
C LYS A 138 -20.09 9.82 8.75
N ILE A 139 -20.31 11.02 9.29
CA ILE A 139 -20.05 12.29 8.59
C ILE A 139 -18.54 12.48 8.48
N PRO A 140 -17.97 12.70 7.25
CA PRO A 140 -16.58 13.05 7.07
C PRO A 140 -16.27 14.42 7.70
N PHE A 141 -14.98 14.66 8.03
CA PHE A 141 -14.53 15.90 8.66
C PHE A 141 -14.97 17.18 7.91
N GLU A 142 -14.86 17.18 6.58
CA GLU A 142 -15.22 18.36 5.76
C GLU A 142 -16.73 18.69 5.85
N GLN A 143 -17.59 17.67 5.81
CA GLN A 143 -19.03 17.89 6.00
C GLN A 143 -19.36 18.30 7.44
N TYR A 144 -18.67 17.72 8.42
CA TYR A 144 -18.82 18.10 9.82
C TYR A 144 -18.40 19.56 10.07
N LYS A 145 -17.31 20.02 9.46
CA LYS A 145 -16.85 21.41 9.52
C LYS A 145 -17.91 22.37 8.97
N GLN A 146 -18.56 22.00 7.87
CA GLN A 146 -19.68 22.78 7.31
C GLN A 146 -20.88 22.76 8.26
N LEU A 147 -21.27 21.59 8.75
CA LEU A 147 -22.40 21.43 9.68
C LEU A 147 -22.26 22.30 10.95
N ARG A 148 -21.05 22.40 11.50
CA ARG A 148 -20.77 23.25 12.67
C ARG A 148 -21.12 24.72 12.48
N ASN A 149 -21.13 25.21 11.25
CA ASN A 149 -21.43 26.58 10.92
C ASN A 149 -22.94 26.82 10.61
N PHE A 150 -23.75 25.77 10.61
CA PHE A 150 -25.17 25.86 10.29
C PHE A 150 -25.97 26.63 11.36
N PRO A 151 -27.08 27.26 10.94
CA PRO A 151 -28.02 27.87 11.89
C PRO A 151 -28.40 26.88 12.97
N LEU A 152 -28.53 27.36 14.20
CA LEU A 152 -28.73 26.59 15.44
C LEU A 152 -27.45 25.83 15.87
N VAL A 153 -26.80 25.01 15.03
CA VAL A 153 -25.61 24.21 15.40
C VAL A 153 -24.47 25.07 15.90
N ARG A 154 -24.19 26.19 15.21
CA ARG A 154 -23.15 27.17 15.56
C ARG A 154 -23.28 27.79 16.98
N LEU A 155 -24.43 27.64 17.62
CA LEU A 155 -24.67 28.17 18.95
C LEU A 155 -24.06 27.28 20.06
N GLY A 156 -23.51 26.12 19.69
CA GLY A 156 -22.84 25.18 20.58
C GLY A 156 -23.82 24.25 21.34
N LYS A 157 -23.27 23.17 21.92
CA LYS A 157 -24.00 22.03 22.50
C LYS A 157 -25.13 22.47 23.45
N ASN A 158 -24.83 23.37 24.41
CA ASN A 158 -25.79 23.77 25.44
C ASN A 158 -27.00 24.55 24.92
N LYS A 159 -26.86 25.23 23.77
CA LYS A 159 -27.93 26.07 23.20
C LYS A 159 -28.64 25.38 22.03
N SER A 160 -28.01 24.47 21.37
CA SER A 160 -28.53 23.79 20.18
C SER A 160 -28.97 22.35 20.43
N GLY A 161 -28.55 21.73 21.53
CA GLY A 161 -28.73 20.31 21.77
C GLY A 161 -27.89 19.38 20.88
N PHE A 162 -27.02 19.90 20.00
CA PHE A 162 -26.21 19.07 19.15
C PHE A 162 -25.11 18.32 19.89
N ILE A 163 -25.12 17.01 19.78
CA ILE A 163 -24.14 16.09 20.36
C ILE A 163 -23.35 15.46 19.23
N THR A 164 -22.05 15.42 19.38
CA THR A 164 -21.13 14.82 18.39
C THR A 164 -20.36 13.71 19.05
N GLU A 165 -20.40 12.52 18.47
CA GLU A 165 -19.50 11.42 18.79
C GLU A 165 -18.47 11.29 17.69
N VAL A 166 -17.21 11.24 18.09
CA VAL A 166 -16.09 11.02 17.16
C VAL A 166 -15.82 9.53 17.11
N LYS A 167 -15.85 8.98 15.91
CA LYS A 167 -15.42 7.61 15.62
C LYS A 167 -14.28 7.64 14.62
N THR A 168 -13.44 6.64 14.63
CA THR A 168 -12.36 6.51 13.67
C THR A 168 -12.75 5.53 12.56
N LYS A 169 -12.46 5.90 11.32
CA LYS A 169 -12.57 5.01 10.17
C LYS A 169 -11.18 4.75 9.61
N ARG A 170 -10.87 3.49 9.36
CA ARG A 170 -9.65 3.12 8.65
C ARG A 170 -9.80 3.42 7.15
N LEU A 171 -8.81 4.05 6.58
CA LEU A 171 -8.77 4.46 5.18
C LEU A 171 -7.42 4.09 4.56
N ASN A 172 -7.45 3.56 3.35
CA ASN A 172 -6.29 3.40 2.49
C ASN A 172 -6.33 4.53 1.45
N PRO A 173 -5.47 5.57 1.56
CA PRO A 173 -5.53 6.74 0.67
C PRO A 173 -5.32 6.41 -0.81
N PHE A 174 -4.57 5.35 -1.11
CA PHE A 174 -4.33 4.84 -2.47
C PHE A 174 -5.38 3.82 -2.94
N GLY A 175 -6.53 3.74 -2.25
CA GLY A 175 -7.62 2.84 -2.62
C GLY A 175 -7.25 1.37 -2.48
N GLU A 176 -7.25 0.64 -3.58
CA GLU A 176 -7.03 -0.81 -3.61
C GLU A 176 -5.55 -1.21 -3.82
N LEU A 177 -4.65 -0.23 -3.94
CA LEU A 177 -3.23 -0.47 -4.18
C LEU A 177 -2.61 -1.35 -3.07
N GLY A 178 -2.04 -2.49 -3.44
CA GLY A 178 -1.42 -3.43 -2.50
C GLY A 178 -2.37 -3.98 -1.44
N PHE A 179 -3.66 -4.09 -1.77
CA PHE A 179 -4.74 -4.36 -0.81
C PHE A 179 -4.50 -5.61 0.04
N ARG A 180 -3.99 -6.70 -0.54
CA ARG A 180 -3.71 -7.94 0.21
C ARG A 180 -2.44 -7.87 1.02
N THR A 181 -1.48 -7.06 0.61
CA THR A 181 -0.22 -6.86 1.33
C THR A 181 -0.42 -5.86 2.47
N ILE A 182 -1.02 -4.71 2.21
CA ILE A 182 -1.30 -3.69 3.23
C ILE A 182 -2.42 -4.16 4.16
N GLY A 183 -3.53 -4.61 3.60
CA GLY A 183 -4.73 -4.95 4.31
C GLY A 183 -5.68 -3.77 4.51
N LEU A 184 -6.85 -4.06 5.06
CA LEU A 184 -7.82 -3.05 5.48
C LEU A 184 -8.46 -3.49 6.80
N TYR A 185 -8.44 -2.61 7.78
CA TYR A 185 -9.17 -2.81 9.03
C TYR A 185 -10.66 -2.51 8.84
N ARG A 186 -11.51 -3.50 9.11
CA ARG A 186 -12.97 -3.36 9.18
C ARG A 186 -13.46 -4.02 10.45
N GLU A 187 -14.38 -3.37 11.15
CA GLU A 187 -15.09 -3.99 12.28
C GLU A 187 -15.75 -5.31 11.83
N ASN A 188 -15.59 -6.36 12.63
CA ASN A 188 -16.17 -7.68 12.39
C ASN A 188 -15.67 -8.41 11.13
N ALA A 189 -14.56 -7.98 10.51
CA ALA A 189 -13.93 -8.68 9.41
C ALA A 189 -12.57 -9.26 9.83
N ARG A 190 -12.19 -10.38 9.20
CA ARG A 190 -10.86 -10.96 9.41
C ARG A 190 -9.80 -10.04 8.82
N LEU A 191 -8.86 -9.63 9.64
CA LEU A 191 -7.71 -8.84 9.21
C LEU A 191 -6.81 -9.64 8.26
N VAL A 192 -6.21 -8.97 7.31
CA VAL A 192 -5.26 -9.52 6.33
C VAL A 192 -4.04 -8.61 6.19
N GLY A 193 -2.97 -9.11 5.60
CA GLY A 193 -1.77 -8.35 5.28
C GLY A 193 -1.06 -7.78 6.52
N LEU A 194 -0.45 -6.62 6.37
CA LEU A 194 0.28 -5.91 7.43
C LEU A 194 -0.65 -5.49 8.57
N GLU A 195 -1.90 -5.12 8.28
CA GLU A 195 -2.92 -4.84 9.29
C GLU A 195 -3.13 -6.00 10.27
N ARG A 196 -3.07 -7.24 9.75
CA ARG A 196 -3.14 -8.46 10.58
C ARG A 196 -1.82 -8.76 11.28
N SER A 197 -0.72 -8.61 10.57
CA SER A 197 0.60 -9.03 11.06
C SER A 197 1.08 -8.16 12.21
N PHE A 198 0.81 -6.85 12.13
CA PHE A 198 1.20 -5.85 13.12
C PHE A 198 0.04 -5.34 13.97
N ASP A 199 -1.08 -6.07 14.05
CA ASP A 199 -2.26 -5.64 14.80
C ASP A 199 -1.93 -5.26 16.25
N SER A 200 -1.08 -6.02 16.93
CA SER A 200 -0.67 -5.75 18.31
C SER A 200 0.09 -4.42 18.49
N LEU A 201 0.82 -3.99 17.47
CA LEU A 201 1.52 -2.70 17.47
C LEU A 201 0.59 -1.56 17.06
N LEU A 202 -0.24 -1.81 16.04
CA LEU A 202 -1.11 -0.79 15.45
C LEU A 202 -2.28 -0.41 16.35
N ARG A 203 -2.91 -1.36 17.07
CA ARG A 203 -4.16 -1.11 17.80
C ARG A 203 -4.00 -0.22 19.04
N GLY A 204 -2.79 -0.12 19.61
CA GLY A 204 -2.57 0.57 20.88
C GLY A 204 -3.22 -0.13 22.07
N THR A 205 -3.39 0.61 23.16
CA THR A 205 -4.04 0.13 24.39
C THR A 205 -5.16 1.09 24.77
N SER A 206 -6.39 0.59 24.85
CA SER A 206 -7.56 1.40 25.23
C SER A 206 -7.40 1.94 26.65
N GLY A 207 -7.74 3.20 26.83
CA GLY A 207 -7.87 3.83 28.11
C GLY A 207 -9.20 3.46 28.81
N LYS A 208 -9.38 3.94 30.02
CA LYS A 208 -10.61 3.73 30.80
C LYS A 208 -11.03 5.02 31.44
N ARG A 209 -12.35 5.30 31.44
CA ARG A 209 -12.92 6.48 32.10
C ARG A 209 -14.12 6.06 32.93
N LEU A 210 -14.14 6.48 34.16
CA LEU A 210 -15.33 6.36 35.01
C LEU A 210 -16.34 7.44 34.59
N VAL A 211 -17.54 7.03 34.24
CA VAL A 211 -18.64 7.92 33.91
C VAL A 211 -19.79 7.70 34.88
N ARG A 212 -20.52 8.78 35.25
CA ARG A 212 -21.73 8.72 36.03
C ARG A 212 -22.93 9.02 35.13
N PHE A 213 -23.94 8.18 35.22
CA PHE A 213 -25.22 8.44 34.59
C PHE A 213 -26.00 9.46 35.42
N VAL A 214 -26.30 10.61 34.85
CA VAL A 214 -27.18 11.62 35.42
C VAL A 214 -28.57 11.50 34.82
N ALA A 215 -29.55 12.10 35.53
CA ALA A 215 -30.94 12.06 35.09
C ALA A 215 -31.08 12.43 33.61
N GLY A 216 -31.69 11.51 32.81
CA GLY A 216 -31.85 11.66 31.39
C GLY A 216 -30.86 10.87 30.55
N GLY A 217 -30.08 9.93 31.13
CA GLY A 217 -29.20 9.04 30.39
C GLY A 217 -27.88 9.69 29.88
N VAL A 218 -27.56 10.88 30.36
CA VAL A 218 -26.32 11.57 29.99
C VAL A 218 -25.17 11.00 30.81
N MET A 219 -24.08 10.59 30.15
CA MET A 219 -22.85 10.15 30.79
C MET A 219 -21.96 11.37 31.08
N MET A 220 -21.63 11.61 32.34
CA MET A 220 -20.67 12.64 32.74
C MET A 220 -19.36 11.98 33.24
N PRO A 221 -18.19 12.44 32.79
CA PRO A 221 -16.93 11.98 33.34
C PRO A 221 -16.83 12.29 34.84
N VAL A 222 -16.28 11.35 35.61
CA VAL A 222 -15.90 11.57 37.00
C VAL A 222 -14.46 12.04 37.02
N GLU A 223 -14.18 13.25 37.46
CA GLU A 223 -12.84 13.82 37.51
C GLU A 223 -11.87 12.96 38.34
N GLY A 224 -10.63 12.82 37.85
CA GLY A 224 -9.58 12.07 38.54
C GLY A 224 -9.60 10.55 38.33
N TYR A 225 -10.60 10.02 37.63
CA TYR A 225 -10.71 8.57 37.31
C TYR A 225 -10.67 8.29 35.82
N GLU A 226 -9.57 8.72 35.18
CA GLU A 226 -9.32 8.50 33.77
C GLU A 226 -7.93 7.91 33.57
N LEU A 227 -7.86 6.79 32.88
CA LEU A 227 -6.64 6.24 32.31
C LEU A 227 -6.65 6.60 30.83
N ALA A 228 -5.75 7.47 30.41
CA ALA A 228 -5.65 7.87 29.02
C ALA A 228 -5.29 6.67 28.12
N PRO A 229 -5.85 6.58 26.90
CA PRO A 229 -5.46 5.54 25.95
C PRO A 229 -4.02 5.77 25.47
N GLU A 230 -3.33 4.68 25.20
CA GLU A 230 -2.04 4.71 24.52
C GLU A 230 -2.23 4.39 23.03
N ASN A 231 -1.98 5.38 22.16
CA ASN A 231 -2.12 5.21 20.73
C ASN A 231 -1.17 4.15 20.16
N GLY A 232 -1.59 3.50 19.09
CA GLY A 232 -0.80 2.53 18.39
C GLY A 232 0.47 3.11 17.79
N HIS A 233 1.43 2.23 17.52
CA HIS A 233 2.67 2.59 16.85
C HIS A 233 2.47 2.73 15.36
N ASP A 234 3.20 3.65 14.74
CA ASP A 234 3.27 3.78 13.29
C ASP A 234 4.26 2.79 12.70
N ILE A 235 3.91 2.19 11.57
CA ILE A 235 4.70 1.20 10.85
C ILE A 235 5.20 1.83 9.56
N TYR A 236 6.51 1.93 9.38
CA TYR A 236 7.16 2.31 8.13
C TYR A 236 7.58 1.04 7.40
N THR A 237 7.07 0.85 6.20
CA THR A 237 7.34 -0.33 5.38
C THR A 237 8.48 -0.10 4.41
N THR A 238 8.91 -1.16 3.71
CA THR A 238 9.84 -1.09 2.58
C THR A 238 9.13 -0.87 1.25
N LEU A 239 7.79 -0.89 1.24
CA LEU A 239 6.99 -0.70 0.04
C LEU A 239 7.20 0.71 -0.52
N ASP A 240 7.29 0.81 -1.84
CA ASP A 240 7.34 2.05 -2.59
C ASP A 240 6.06 2.19 -3.40
N VAL A 241 5.32 3.28 -3.18
CA VAL A 241 4.01 3.51 -3.80
C VAL A 241 4.11 3.53 -5.33
N ASN A 242 5.17 4.14 -5.88
CA ASN A 242 5.34 4.27 -7.32
C ASN A 242 5.69 2.91 -7.95
N ILE A 243 6.57 2.13 -7.29
CA ILE A 243 6.93 0.78 -7.75
C ILE A 243 5.72 -0.14 -7.66
N GLN A 244 4.92 -0.04 -6.58
CA GLN A 244 3.70 -0.82 -6.42
C GLN A 244 2.68 -0.52 -7.52
N ASP A 245 2.42 0.77 -7.79
CA ASP A 245 1.47 1.20 -8.82
C ASP A 245 1.87 0.73 -10.23
N ILE A 246 3.13 0.91 -10.60
CA ILE A 246 3.66 0.43 -11.89
C ILE A 246 3.53 -1.09 -11.98
N THR A 247 3.86 -1.80 -10.90
CA THR A 247 3.81 -3.27 -10.84
C THR A 247 2.38 -3.78 -11.03
N GLU A 248 1.41 -3.20 -10.33
CA GLU A 248 0.00 -3.57 -10.48
C GLU A 248 -0.54 -3.26 -11.86
N ARG A 249 -0.24 -2.09 -12.42
CA ARG A 249 -0.72 -1.70 -13.76
C ARG A 249 -0.16 -2.59 -14.85
N ALA A 250 1.13 -2.93 -14.79
CA ALA A 250 1.74 -3.83 -15.75
C ALA A 250 1.14 -5.24 -15.68
N LEU A 251 0.95 -5.76 -14.45
CA LEU A 251 0.30 -7.04 -14.23
C LEU A 251 -1.15 -7.02 -14.70
N MET A 252 -1.92 -5.99 -14.35
CA MET A 252 -3.33 -5.81 -14.72
C MET A 252 -3.53 -5.87 -16.22
N ARG A 253 -2.72 -5.15 -17.00
CA ARG A 253 -2.80 -5.17 -18.47
C ARG A 253 -2.64 -6.58 -19.04
N THR A 254 -1.65 -7.30 -18.56
CA THR A 254 -1.41 -8.67 -19.01
C THR A 254 -2.52 -9.63 -18.60
N MET A 255 -3.04 -9.48 -17.37
CA MET A 255 -4.17 -10.27 -16.86
C MET A 255 -5.42 -10.06 -17.73
N GLN A 256 -5.74 -8.83 -18.08
CA GLN A 256 -6.87 -8.46 -18.93
C GLN A 256 -6.68 -8.98 -20.37
N GLN A 257 -5.52 -8.75 -20.96
CA GLN A 257 -5.22 -9.17 -22.35
C GLN A 257 -5.30 -10.69 -22.55
N ASN A 258 -4.87 -11.47 -21.55
CA ASN A 258 -4.87 -12.92 -21.60
C ASN A 258 -6.09 -13.57 -20.93
N GLU A 259 -7.01 -12.77 -20.36
CA GLU A 259 -8.12 -13.24 -19.52
C GLU A 259 -7.65 -14.25 -18.47
N ALA A 260 -6.50 -13.97 -17.87
CA ALA A 260 -5.85 -14.87 -16.94
C ALA A 260 -6.63 -15.02 -15.63
N LEU A 261 -6.45 -16.13 -14.93
CA LEU A 261 -7.20 -16.45 -13.70
C LEU A 261 -6.62 -15.76 -12.47
N GLU A 262 -5.30 -15.86 -12.30
CA GLU A 262 -4.56 -15.36 -11.14
C GLU A 262 -3.19 -14.86 -11.61
N GLY A 263 -2.68 -13.83 -10.95
CA GLY A 263 -1.35 -13.31 -11.24
C GLY A 263 -0.69 -12.66 -10.04
N THR A 264 0.62 -12.75 -9.97
CA THR A 264 1.41 -12.05 -8.95
C THR A 264 2.72 -11.54 -9.54
N CYS A 265 3.18 -10.41 -9.00
CA CYS A 265 4.49 -9.86 -9.28
C CYS A 265 5.11 -9.33 -7.99
N ILE A 266 6.37 -9.68 -7.74
CA ILE A 266 7.12 -9.25 -6.57
C ILE A 266 8.38 -8.52 -7.05
N VAL A 267 8.66 -7.35 -6.49
CA VAL A 267 9.88 -6.56 -6.71
C VAL A 267 10.69 -6.52 -5.42
N MET A 268 11.93 -6.96 -5.46
CA MET A 268 12.83 -7.06 -4.31
C MET A 268 14.15 -6.34 -4.60
N GLU A 269 14.65 -5.57 -3.66
CA GLU A 269 15.97 -4.95 -3.74
C GLU A 269 17.05 -5.98 -3.49
N VAL A 270 18.01 -6.08 -4.41
CA VAL A 270 19.00 -7.17 -4.42
C VAL A 270 19.89 -7.15 -3.17
N ALA A 271 20.42 -6.00 -2.81
CA ALA A 271 21.41 -5.89 -1.76
C ALA A 271 20.85 -6.10 -0.34
N THR A 272 19.57 -5.79 -0.11
CA THR A 272 18.99 -5.71 1.23
C THR A 272 17.93 -6.76 1.52
N GLY A 273 17.24 -7.24 0.47
CA GLY A 273 16.06 -8.08 0.65
C GLY A 273 14.74 -7.31 0.89
N LYS A 274 14.78 -5.97 0.82
CA LYS A 274 13.58 -5.13 0.90
C LYS A 274 12.59 -5.48 -0.18
N ILE A 275 11.36 -5.74 0.21
CA ILE A 275 10.26 -5.89 -0.74
C ILE A 275 9.72 -4.50 -1.08
N LYS A 276 9.85 -4.11 -2.35
CA LYS A 276 9.42 -2.81 -2.86
C LYS A 276 7.98 -2.81 -3.36
N ALA A 277 7.53 -3.94 -3.88
CA ALA A 277 6.17 -4.14 -4.33
C ALA A 277 5.77 -5.61 -4.27
N ILE A 278 4.50 -5.85 -3.98
CA ILE A 278 3.81 -7.13 -4.16
C ILE A 278 2.45 -6.83 -4.77
N ALA A 279 2.26 -7.20 -6.02
CA ALA A 279 0.99 -7.12 -6.71
C ALA A 279 0.36 -8.50 -6.83
N ASN A 280 -0.93 -8.62 -6.54
CA ASN A 280 -1.68 -9.86 -6.61
C ASN A 280 -3.02 -9.58 -7.29
N LEU A 281 -3.34 -10.26 -8.37
CA LEU A 281 -4.59 -10.07 -9.08
C LEU A 281 -5.29 -11.41 -9.30
N GLY A 282 -6.56 -11.49 -8.94
CA GLY A 282 -7.44 -12.62 -9.21
C GLY A 282 -8.65 -12.17 -10.02
N ARG A 283 -9.07 -13.00 -10.98
CA ARG A 283 -10.27 -12.76 -11.77
C ARG A 283 -11.51 -13.13 -10.97
N THR A 284 -12.42 -12.20 -10.83
CA THR A 284 -13.73 -12.40 -10.18
C THR A 284 -14.74 -13.05 -11.13
N SER A 285 -15.88 -13.47 -10.60
CA SER A 285 -16.94 -14.12 -11.39
C SER A 285 -17.56 -13.20 -12.47
N ASP A 286 -17.53 -11.90 -12.26
CA ASP A 286 -17.97 -10.87 -13.20
C ASP A 286 -16.88 -10.41 -14.18
N GLY A 287 -15.70 -11.06 -14.12
CA GLY A 287 -14.60 -10.82 -15.04
C GLY A 287 -13.68 -9.64 -14.67
N GLN A 288 -13.93 -8.99 -13.54
CA GLN A 288 -13.06 -7.94 -13.02
C GLN A 288 -11.82 -8.55 -12.34
N TYR A 289 -10.84 -7.71 -12.05
CA TYR A 289 -9.59 -8.12 -11.40
C TYR A 289 -9.38 -7.33 -10.12
N PHE A 290 -9.19 -8.06 -9.02
CA PHE A 290 -8.89 -7.50 -7.70
C PHE A 290 -7.83 -8.34 -6.99
N GLU A 291 -7.21 -7.79 -5.94
CA GLU A 291 -6.39 -8.57 -5.04
C GLU A 291 -7.25 -9.47 -4.14
N THR A 292 -7.68 -10.63 -4.67
CA THR A 292 -8.54 -11.60 -3.96
C THR A 292 -7.77 -12.46 -2.97
N ASP A 293 -6.49 -12.75 -3.22
CA ASP A 293 -5.60 -13.54 -2.37
C ASP A 293 -4.15 -13.05 -2.50
N ASN A 294 -3.25 -13.47 -1.60
CA ASN A 294 -1.82 -13.21 -1.72
C ASN A 294 -1.13 -14.36 -2.45
N TYR A 295 -1.17 -14.31 -3.78
CA TYR A 295 -0.57 -15.34 -4.65
C TYR A 295 0.96 -15.38 -4.57
N ALA A 296 1.61 -14.30 -4.12
CA ALA A 296 3.05 -14.24 -3.91
C ALA A 296 3.54 -15.23 -2.86
N LEU A 297 2.69 -15.55 -1.88
CA LEU A 297 2.98 -16.42 -0.74
C LEU A 297 2.36 -17.82 -0.85
N ARG A 298 1.53 -18.03 -1.86
CA ARG A 298 0.87 -19.31 -2.11
C ARG A 298 1.81 -20.25 -2.84
N THR A 299 1.87 -21.49 -2.37
CA THR A 299 2.76 -22.50 -2.95
C THR A 299 2.15 -23.19 -4.17
N SER A 300 2.97 -23.41 -5.18
CA SER A 300 2.62 -24.14 -6.40
C SER A 300 3.83 -24.86 -6.95
N GLU A 301 3.66 -25.72 -7.96
CA GLU A 301 4.76 -26.32 -8.69
C GLU A 301 5.52 -25.24 -9.49
N PRO A 302 6.84 -25.05 -9.25
CA PRO A 302 7.60 -23.94 -9.83
C PRO A 302 7.87 -24.08 -11.33
N GLY A 303 7.75 -25.29 -11.88
CA GLY A 303 8.12 -25.56 -13.26
C GLY A 303 9.56 -25.19 -13.57
N SER A 304 9.83 -24.76 -14.79
CA SER A 304 11.19 -24.53 -15.30
C SER A 304 11.99 -23.43 -14.57
N THR A 305 11.40 -22.66 -13.68
CA THR A 305 12.15 -21.70 -12.86
C THR A 305 13.06 -22.40 -11.85
N ILE A 306 12.73 -23.62 -11.41
CA ILE A 306 13.55 -24.44 -10.50
C ILE A 306 14.84 -24.97 -11.15
N LYS A 307 14.93 -24.97 -12.49
CA LYS A 307 16.12 -25.46 -13.21
C LYS A 307 17.39 -24.72 -12.80
N LEU A 308 17.25 -23.50 -12.28
CA LEU A 308 18.36 -22.77 -11.68
C LEU A 308 18.96 -23.54 -10.49
N VAL A 309 18.11 -24.13 -9.64
CA VAL A 309 18.53 -24.94 -8.48
C VAL A 309 19.18 -26.24 -8.95
N THR A 310 18.63 -26.89 -9.98
CA THR A 310 19.19 -28.12 -10.53
C THR A 310 20.58 -27.88 -11.12
N LEU A 311 20.74 -26.81 -11.90
CA LEU A 311 22.04 -26.46 -12.47
C LEU A 311 23.03 -26.04 -11.39
N LEU A 312 22.59 -25.24 -10.39
CA LEU A 312 23.40 -24.86 -9.23
C LEU A 312 23.97 -26.10 -8.54
N ALA A 313 23.13 -27.08 -8.23
CA ALA A 313 23.55 -28.29 -7.55
C ALA A 313 24.62 -29.04 -8.37
N GLY A 314 24.38 -29.26 -9.67
CA GLY A 314 25.32 -29.95 -10.54
C GLY A 314 26.66 -29.26 -10.68
N LEU A 315 26.67 -27.92 -10.77
CA LEU A 315 27.90 -27.11 -10.86
C LEU A 315 28.67 -27.08 -9.54
N GLU A 316 27.96 -26.87 -8.42
CA GLU A 316 28.57 -26.73 -7.10
C GLU A 316 29.21 -28.04 -6.62
N ASP A 317 28.55 -29.17 -6.90
CA ASP A 317 29.09 -30.51 -6.61
C ASP A 317 30.14 -30.98 -7.66
N LYS A 318 30.45 -30.10 -8.62
CA LYS A 318 31.43 -30.35 -9.70
C LYS A 318 31.14 -31.59 -10.55
N HIS A 319 29.87 -31.92 -10.69
CA HIS A 319 29.43 -33.02 -11.56
C HIS A 319 29.49 -32.63 -13.03
N VAL A 320 29.28 -31.35 -13.31
CA VAL A 320 29.27 -30.79 -14.66
C VAL A 320 29.81 -29.36 -14.67
N THR A 321 30.19 -28.89 -15.86
CA THR A 321 30.41 -27.48 -16.20
C THR A 321 29.36 -27.03 -17.21
N ILE A 322 29.19 -25.74 -17.43
CA ILE A 322 28.22 -25.21 -18.40
C ILE A 322 28.61 -25.53 -19.84
N GLN A 323 29.87 -25.88 -20.11
CA GLN A 323 30.41 -26.27 -21.42
C GLN A 323 30.23 -27.76 -21.70
N ASP A 324 30.08 -28.60 -20.68
CA ASP A 324 29.94 -30.04 -20.85
C ASP A 324 28.69 -30.37 -21.65
N SER A 325 28.81 -31.36 -22.53
CA SER A 325 27.73 -31.82 -23.39
C SER A 325 26.87 -32.87 -22.72
N ILE A 326 25.57 -32.77 -22.89
CA ILE A 326 24.60 -33.77 -22.46
C ILE A 326 23.75 -34.25 -23.63
N GLN A 327 23.52 -35.56 -23.69
CA GLN A 327 22.65 -36.17 -24.71
C GLN A 327 21.17 -35.94 -24.31
N ILE A 328 20.43 -35.20 -25.14
CA ILE A 328 18.99 -34.95 -24.93
C ILE A 328 18.11 -35.74 -25.93
N GLY A 329 18.69 -36.50 -26.87
CA GLY A 329 17.97 -37.41 -27.76
C GLY A 329 16.88 -36.76 -28.60
N GLY A 330 17.13 -35.57 -29.14
CA GLY A 330 16.12 -34.79 -29.86
C GLY A 330 15.02 -34.22 -28.97
N GLY A 331 15.24 -34.05 -27.64
CA GLY A 331 14.29 -33.57 -26.67
C GLY A 331 13.34 -34.64 -26.13
N ARG A 332 13.76 -35.92 -26.15
CA ARG A 332 12.99 -37.05 -25.60
C ARG A 332 13.89 -38.00 -24.80
N TRP A 333 13.40 -38.39 -23.63
CA TRP A 333 14.09 -39.37 -22.79
C TRP A 333 13.07 -40.25 -22.06
N ASN A 334 13.22 -41.58 -22.26
CA ASN A 334 12.43 -42.57 -21.57
C ASN A 334 13.16 -43.03 -20.31
N VAL A 335 12.54 -42.91 -19.17
CA VAL A 335 13.09 -43.30 -17.88
C VAL A 335 11.99 -43.87 -16.98
N MET A 336 12.23 -45.10 -16.47
CA MET A 336 11.35 -45.77 -15.51
C MET A 336 9.86 -45.76 -15.95
N GLY A 337 9.59 -46.05 -17.23
CA GLY A 337 8.24 -46.13 -17.80
C GLY A 337 7.60 -44.76 -18.13
N ARG A 338 8.30 -43.65 -17.87
CA ARG A 338 7.83 -42.30 -18.19
C ARG A 338 8.68 -41.68 -19.29
N THR A 339 8.05 -40.90 -20.17
CA THR A 339 8.76 -40.09 -21.17
C THR A 339 8.83 -38.65 -20.73
N VAL A 340 10.05 -38.14 -20.49
CA VAL A 340 10.34 -36.71 -20.36
C VAL A 340 10.48 -36.11 -21.76
N ARG A 341 9.86 -34.95 -21.97
CA ARG A 341 9.89 -34.24 -23.27
C ARG A 341 10.25 -32.78 -23.07
N ASP A 342 11.04 -32.25 -24.00
CA ASP A 342 11.22 -30.82 -24.16
C ASP A 342 10.04 -30.24 -24.96
N ASP A 343 9.75 -28.97 -24.77
CA ASP A 343 8.66 -28.27 -25.47
C ASP A 343 8.97 -28.14 -26.97
N HIS A 344 10.25 -28.06 -27.32
CA HIS A 344 10.74 -28.02 -28.70
C HIS A 344 11.73 -29.14 -28.92
N GLY A 345 11.68 -29.76 -30.11
CA GLY A 345 12.70 -30.69 -30.53
C GLY A 345 14.05 -29.98 -30.65
N GLY A 346 15.14 -30.73 -30.58
CA GLY A 346 16.51 -30.19 -30.66
C GLY A 346 17.52 -31.19 -31.20
N PRO A 347 18.80 -30.83 -31.19
CA PRO A 347 19.88 -31.76 -31.55
C PRO A 347 19.97 -32.90 -30.53
N SER A 348 20.73 -33.96 -30.87
CA SER A 348 20.93 -35.09 -29.96
C SER A 348 21.78 -34.73 -28.74
N PHE A 349 22.73 -33.81 -28.89
CA PHE A 349 23.66 -33.35 -27.87
C PHE A 349 23.63 -31.81 -27.76
N VAL A 350 23.69 -31.27 -26.57
CA VAL A 350 23.78 -29.82 -26.29
C VAL A 350 24.67 -29.59 -25.08
N SER A 351 25.30 -28.40 -24.98
CA SER A 351 25.97 -28.01 -23.75
C SER A 351 24.95 -27.73 -22.63
N PHE A 352 25.36 -27.82 -21.35
CA PHE A 352 24.48 -27.43 -20.23
C PHE A 352 24.04 -25.96 -20.30
N ARG A 353 24.91 -25.08 -20.81
CA ARG A 353 24.57 -23.69 -21.11
C ARG A 353 23.39 -23.60 -22.10
N THR A 354 23.51 -24.28 -23.24
CA THR A 354 22.45 -24.31 -24.25
C THR A 354 21.18 -24.98 -23.71
N ALA A 355 21.30 -26.11 -23.00
CA ALA A 355 20.19 -26.82 -22.41
C ALA A 355 19.41 -25.93 -21.42
N PHE A 356 20.11 -25.16 -20.60
CA PHE A 356 19.50 -24.21 -19.67
C PHE A 356 18.84 -23.01 -20.39
N THR A 357 19.54 -22.46 -21.38
CA THR A 357 19.10 -21.32 -22.19
C THR A 357 17.83 -21.65 -22.99
N GLN A 358 17.74 -22.85 -23.55
CA GLN A 358 16.57 -23.37 -24.27
C GLN A 358 15.55 -24.08 -23.34
N SER A 359 15.82 -24.08 -22.03
CA SER A 359 14.92 -24.68 -21.04
C SER A 359 14.63 -26.17 -21.22
N SER A 360 15.64 -26.99 -21.56
CA SER A 360 15.48 -28.44 -21.74
C SER A 360 15.06 -29.12 -20.43
N ASN A 361 13.92 -29.80 -20.43
CA ASN A 361 13.45 -30.67 -19.36
C ASN A 361 14.32 -31.92 -19.26
N VAL A 362 14.66 -32.49 -20.44
CA VAL A 362 15.45 -33.72 -20.54
C VAL A 362 16.83 -33.55 -19.93
N ALA A 363 17.53 -32.46 -20.26
CA ALA A 363 18.87 -32.21 -19.73
C ALA A 363 18.86 -32.07 -18.21
N MET A 364 17.94 -31.26 -17.64
CA MET A 364 17.88 -31.00 -16.19
C MET A 364 17.42 -32.26 -15.44
N SER A 365 16.45 -33.01 -15.99
CA SER A 365 16.02 -34.26 -15.37
C SER A 365 17.14 -35.31 -15.37
N LYS A 366 17.93 -35.42 -16.49
CA LYS A 366 19.08 -36.31 -16.54
C LYS A 366 20.17 -35.92 -15.54
N LEU A 367 20.48 -34.62 -15.43
CA LEU A 367 21.42 -34.10 -14.43
C LEU A 367 21.03 -34.52 -13.03
N ALA A 368 19.78 -34.24 -12.62
CA ALA A 368 19.28 -34.62 -11.31
C ALA A 368 19.29 -36.14 -11.10
N PHE A 369 18.83 -36.89 -12.08
CA PHE A 369 18.72 -38.35 -11.99
C PHE A 369 20.10 -39.05 -11.96
N GLN A 370 20.99 -38.71 -12.90
CA GLN A 370 22.29 -39.41 -13.04
C GLN A 370 23.18 -39.20 -11.81
N TYR A 371 23.24 -38.00 -11.27
CA TYR A 371 24.20 -37.67 -10.22
C TYR A 371 23.65 -37.79 -8.83
N TYR A 372 22.33 -37.74 -8.63
CA TYR A 372 21.73 -37.74 -7.31
C TYR A 372 20.89 -38.98 -7.01
N THR A 373 20.68 -39.91 -7.94
CA THR A 373 20.01 -41.20 -7.64
C THR A 373 20.75 -42.02 -6.59
N PRO A 374 22.11 -42.07 -6.56
CA PRO A 374 22.82 -42.82 -5.53
C PRO A 374 22.63 -42.24 -4.13
N ASP A 375 22.52 -40.92 -4.00
CA ASP A 375 22.27 -40.23 -2.74
C ASP A 375 21.41 -38.98 -2.97
N PRO A 376 20.08 -39.11 -2.94
CA PRO A 376 19.16 -37.98 -3.12
C PRO A 376 19.27 -36.90 -2.05
N SER A 377 19.85 -37.24 -0.88
CA SER A 377 20.03 -36.28 0.20
C SER A 377 21.02 -35.18 -0.15
N LYS A 378 21.95 -35.41 -1.07
CA LYS A 378 22.86 -34.38 -1.56
C LYS A 378 22.10 -33.27 -2.31
N TYR A 379 21.20 -33.65 -3.22
CA TYR A 379 20.35 -32.66 -3.90
C TYR A 379 19.45 -31.92 -2.90
N PHE A 380 18.86 -32.64 -1.95
CA PHE A 380 18.01 -32.06 -0.92
C PHE A 380 18.76 -31.05 -0.01
N LYS A 381 20.06 -31.25 0.26
CA LYS A 381 20.89 -30.26 0.97
C LYS A 381 20.97 -28.92 0.25
N HIS A 382 21.03 -28.91 -1.10
CA HIS A 382 20.95 -27.65 -1.85
C HIS A 382 19.59 -27.00 -1.69
N ILE A 383 18.49 -27.76 -1.69
CA ILE A 383 17.14 -27.24 -1.40
C ILE A 383 17.06 -26.61 -0.01
N GLU A 384 17.64 -27.28 1.02
CA GLU A 384 17.69 -26.75 2.39
C GLU A 384 18.52 -25.48 2.50
N LYS A 385 19.70 -25.44 1.86
CA LYS A 385 20.60 -24.29 1.83
C LYS A 385 19.96 -23.08 1.14
N LEU A 386 19.09 -23.32 0.17
CA LEU A 386 18.32 -22.29 -0.55
C LEU A 386 17.00 -21.94 0.17
N HIS A 387 16.72 -22.49 1.35
CA HIS A 387 15.52 -22.29 2.16
C HIS A 387 14.20 -22.59 1.45
N LEU A 388 14.21 -23.46 0.42
CA LEU A 388 13.01 -23.83 -0.35
C LEU A 388 12.09 -24.81 0.40
N ASN A 389 12.54 -25.41 1.49
CA ASN A 389 11.78 -26.36 2.32
C ASN A 389 11.20 -25.75 3.60
N LYS A 390 11.33 -24.44 3.80
CA LYS A 390 10.82 -23.71 4.96
C LYS A 390 10.26 -22.36 4.57
N LYS A 391 9.43 -21.76 5.43
CA LYS A 391 8.89 -20.42 5.22
C LYS A 391 10.00 -19.38 5.11
N THR A 392 9.74 -18.31 4.36
CA THR A 392 10.72 -17.21 4.14
C THR A 392 10.96 -16.38 5.39
N GLY A 393 9.96 -16.33 6.28
CA GLY A 393 9.97 -15.49 7.47
C GLY A 393 9.65 -14.02 7.20
N ILE A 394 9.01 -13.74 6.04
CA ILE A 394 8.40 -12.42 5.80
C ILE A 394 7.29 -12.15 6.80
N GLU A 395 7.06 -10.88 7.16
CA GLU A 395 6.12 -10.49 8.22
C GLU A 395 4.64 -10.63 7.83
N LEU A 396 4.29 -11.45 6.86
CA LEU A 396 2.92 -11.73 6.45
C LEU A 396 2.46 -13.09 6.99
N LYS A 397 1.44 -13.09 7.85
CA LYS A 397 0.92 -14.31 8.50
C LYS A 397 0.22 -15.27 7.53
N GLU A 398 -0.05 -14.82 6.31
CA GLU A 398 -0.69 -15.59 5.25
C GLU A 398 0.29 -16.50 4.49
N GLU A 399 1.56 -16.54 4.83
CA GLU A 399 2.56 -17.35 4.15
C GLU A 399 2.27 -18.85 4.31
N PHE A 400 2.13 -19.54 3.17
CA PHE A 400 1.94 -20.99 3.11
C PHE A 400 3.27 -21.72 3.36
N SER A 401 3.16 -22.90 3.96
CA SER A 401 4.33 -23.76 4.14
C SER A 401 4.67 -24.45 2.82
N PRO A 402 5.93 -24.44 2.37
CA PRO A 402 6.36 -25.20 1.20
C PRO A 402 6.28 -26.70 1.49
N TYR A 403 6.19 -27.47 0.42
CA TYR A 403 6.27 -28.91 0.47
C TYR A 403 7.35 -29.42 -0.46
N VAL A 404 8.41 -29.94 0.09
CA VAL A 404 9.47 -30.67 -0.64
C VAL A 404 9.74 -31.96 0.11
N LYS A 405 9.59 -33.08 -0.56
CA LYS A 405 9.72 -34.40 0.04
C LYS A 405 11.17 -34.64 0.48
N ASN A 406 11.41 -34.84 1.79
CA ASN A 406 12.75 -35.13 2.30
C ASN A 406 13.11 -36.60 2.04
N PRO A 407 14.17 -36.90 1.27
CA PRO A 407 14.56 -38.29 0.96
C PRO A 407 14.85 -39.15 2.18
N SER A 408 15.49 -38.56 3.20
CA SER A 408 15.90 -39.27 4.42
C SER A 408 14.74 -39.54 5.37
N LYS A 409 13.63 -38.81 5.27
CA LYS A 409 12.46 -38.92 6.17
C LYS A 409 11.24 -39.54 5.48
N ALA A 410 11.25 -39.66 4.17
CA ALA A 410 10.11 -40.15 3.42
C ALA A 410 9.94 -41.66 3.60
N LYS A 411 8.75 -42.11 4.05
CA LYS A 411 8.39 -43.52 4.16
C LYS A 411 8.61 -44.29 2.84
N TYR A 412 8.37 -43.61 1.72
CA TYR A 412 8.61 -44.15 0.37
C TYR A 412 9.30 -43.09 -0.47
N TRP A 413 10.53 -43.32 -0.85
CA TRP A 413 11.28 -42.53 -1.82
C TRP A 413 11.34 -43.26 -3.15
N HIS A 414 11.04 -42.57 -4.24
CA HIS A 414 11.14 -43.13 -5.56
C HIS A 414 12.09 -42.26 -6.40
N PRO A 415 13.09 -42.85 -7.11
CA PRO A 415 14.05 -42.08 -7.91
C PRO A 415 13.41 -41.19 -8.99
N GLN A 416 12.20 -41.54 -9.45
CA GLN A 416 11.42 -40.73 -10.39
C GLN A 416 11.12 -39.31 -9.86
N THR A 417 11.10 -39.13 -8.52
CA THR A 417 10.97 -37.81 -7.89
C THR A 417 12.12 -36.88 -8.28
N LEU A 418 13.37 -37.39 -8.39
CA LEU A 418 14.51 -36.58 -8.87
C LEU A 418 14.31 -36.14 -10.31
N VAL A 419 13.75 -37.03 -11.16
CA VAL A 419 13.41 -36.65 -12.56
C VAL A 419 12.43 -35.46 -12.54
N SER A 420 11.40 -35.54 -11.71
CA SER A 420 10.38 -34.47 -11.58
C SER A 420 10.97 -33.18 -11.00
N TRP A 421 11.80 -33.29 -9.94
CA TRP A 421 12.47 -32.14 -9.34
C TRP A 421 13.39 -31.41 -10.31
N GLY A 422 14.07 -32.15 -11.20
CA GLY A 422 14.96 -31.57 -12.21
C GLY A 422 14.33 -30.46 -13.05
N PHE A 423 13.00 -30.45 -13.20
CA PHE A 423 12.29 -29.45 -14.00
C PHE A 423 11.04 -28.87 -13.31
N GLY A 424 10.88 -29.10 -11.99
CA GLY A 424 9.99 -28.34 -11.13
C GLY A 424 8.60 -28.92 -10.90
N TYR A 425 8.49 -30.24 -10.80
CA TYR A 425 7.27 -30.93 -10.40
C TYR A 425 7.50 -31.74 -9.13
N GLU A 426 6.42 -32.20 -8.47
CA GLU A 426 6.44 -32.91 -7.19
C GLU A 426 7.07 -32.11 -6.04
N MET A 427 7.04 -30.80 -6.12
CA MET A 427 7.39 -29.86 -5.05
C MET A 427 6.49 -28.64 -5.09
N LEU A 428 6.19 -28.06 -3.95
CA LEU A 428 5.37 -26.87 -3.81
C LEU A 428 6.17 -25.77 -3.12
N VAL A 429 6.47 -24.71 -3.85
CA VAL A 429 7.18 -23.53 -3.35
C VAL A 429 6.45 -22.25 -3.77
N SER A 430 6.60 -21.19 -2.99
CA SER A 430 5.97 -19.90 -3.32
C SER A 430 6.82 -19.11 -4.32
N PRO A 431 6.19 -18.18 -5.08
CA PRO A 431 6.92 -17.23 -5.90
C PRO A 431 7.98 -16.45 -5.13
N LEU A 432 7.70 -16.07 -3.88
CA LEU A 432 8.66 -15.36 -3.03
C LEU A 432 9.92 -16.22 -2.73
N GLN A 433 9.74 -17.51 -2.41
CA GLN A 433 10.87 -18.41 -2.19
C GLN A 433 11.75 -18.56 -3.44
N LEU A 434 11.13 -18.69 -4.62
CA LEU A 434 11.87 -18.71 -5.86
C LEU A 434 12.62 -17.40 -6.11
N LEU A 435 11.97 -16.25 -5.88
CA LEU A 435 12.61 -14.95 -6.02
C LEU A 435 13.84 -14.80 -5.15
N MET A 436 13.81 -15.30 -3.91
CA MET A 436 14.97 -15.30 -3.01
C MET A 436 16.19 -16.00 -3.63
N VAL A 437 15.99 -17.11 -4.33
CA VAL A 437 17.08 -17.84 -5.02
C VAL A 437 17.67 -17.00 -6.13
N TYR A 438 16.83 -16.41 -6.99
CA TYR A 438 17.28 -15.50 -8.06
C TYR A 438 17.97 -14.25 -7.51
N ASN A 439 17.44 -13.71 -6.43
CA ASN A 439 18.05 -12.60 -5.70
C ASN A 439 19.43 -12.96 -5.15
N ALA A 440 19.59 -14.18 -4.62
CA ALA A 440 20.88 -14.62 -4.09
C ALA A 440 21.92 -14.76 -5.20
N VAL A 441 21.55 -15.27 -6.39
CA VAL A 441 22.46 -15.31 -7.55
C VAL A 441 22.82 -13.89 -8.00
N ALA A 442 21.86 -12.95 -8.02
CA ALA A 442 22.11 -11.54 -8.31
C ALA A 442 23.03 -10.88 -7.28
N ASN A 443 22.93 -11.30 -6.01
CA ASN A 443 23.67 -10.76 -4.86
C ASN A 443 24.99 -11.54 -4.59
N ASN A 444 25.61 -12.07 -5.64
CA ASN A 444 26.87 -12.82 -5.55
C ASN A 444 26.85 -13.96 -4.53
N GLY A 445 25.74 -14.68 -4.45
CA GLY A 445 25.55 -15.84 -3.60
C GLY A 445 25.01 -15.55 -2.19
N LYS A 446 24.78 -14.30 -1.81
CA LYS A 446 24.18 -13.96 -0.50
C LYS A 446 22.68 -14.11 -0.55
N LEU A 447 22.12 -15.00 0.27
CA LEU A 447 20.69 -15.18 0.42
C LEU A 447 20.15 -14.21 1.48
N MET A 448 19.36 -13.25 1.07
CA MET A 448 18.77 -12.26 1.94
C MET A 448 17.39 -12.70 2.41
N LYS A 449 17.04 -12.39 3.67
CA LYS A 449 15.68 -12.54 4.17
C LYS A 449 14.80 -11.45 3.56
N PRO A 450 13.66 -11.78 2.95
CA PRO A 450 12.71 -10.79 2.49
C PRO A 450 12.01 -10.14 3.68
N TYR A 451 11.80 -8.83 3.64
CA TYR A 451 11.08 -8.12 4.70
C TYR A 451 10.31 -6.90 4.19
N LEU A 452 9.25 -6.57 4.95
CA LEU A 452 8.36 -5.45 4.71
C LEU A 452 8.44 -4.37 5.79
N LEU A 453 8.82 -4.74 7.03
CA LEU A 453 8.96 -3.79 8.12
C LEU A 453 10.31 -3.09 8.04
N ASN A 454 10.32 -1.77 7.86
CA ASN A 454 11.53 -0.94 7.90
C ASN A 454 11.75 -0.35 9.31
N GLU A 455 10.74 0.36 9.84
CA GLU A 455 10.82 1.02 11.15
C GLU A 455 9.47 0.97 11.87
N VAL A 456 9.51 0.95 13.20
CA VAL A 456 8.37 1.20 14.07
C VAL A 456 8.61 2.53 14.78
N ARG A 457 7.64 3.43 14.72
CA ARG A 457 7.73 4.74 15.38
C ARG A 457 6.60 4.93 16.38
N ARG A 458 6.89 5.66 17.44
CA ARG A 458 5.92 6.10 18.43
C ARG A 458 6.04 7.61 18.60
N TYR A 459 4.96 8.33 18.36
CA TYR A 459 4.96 9.81 18.39
C TYR A 459 6.08 10.43 17.55
N GLY A 460 6.35 9.85 16.37
CA GLY A 460 7.42 10.29 15.47
C GLY A 460 8.82 9.79 15.81
N ALA A 461 9.09 9.32 17.02
CA ALA A 461 10.38 8.75 17.42
C ALA A 461 10.53 7.29 16.97
N VAL A 462 11.70 6.92 16.44
CA VAL A 462 11.99 5.53 16.06
C VAL A 462 12.16 4.69 17.33
N VAL A 463 11.29 3.69 17.50
CA VAL A 463 11.33 2.72 18.61
C VAL A 463 12.09 1.46 18.20
N ASN A 464 11.90 1.03 16.95
CA ASN A 464 12.58 -0.13 16.40
C ASN A 464 12.90 0.13 14.92
N LYS A 465 14.09 -0.30 14.50
CA LYS A 465 14.53 -0.25 13.10
C LYS A 465 15.00 -1.63 12.69
N ASN A 466 14.45 -2.12 11.58
CA ASN A 466 14.86 -3.39 11.00
C ASN A 466 16.08 -3.19 10.10
N ASN A 467 17.03 -4.11 10.18
CA ASN A 467 18.21 -4.12 9.33
C ASN A 467 18.16 -5.33 8.39
N PRO A 468 18.77 -5.25 7.19
CA PRO A 468 18.90 -6.39 6.30
C PRO A 468 19.53 -7.60 7.00
N GLU A 469 18.88 -8.76 6.88
CA GLU A 469 19.33 -10.03 7.47
C GLU A 469 19.85 -10.95 6.36
N VAL A 470 21.07 -11.45 6.52
CA VAL A 470 21.67 -12.44 5.62
C VAL A 470 21.39 -13.84 6.18
N LEU A 471 20.57 -14.62 5.48
CA LEU A 471 20.24 -15.99 5.86
C LEU A 471 21.39 -16.96 5.56
N GLU A 472 22.00 -16.82 4.38
CA GLU A 472 23.18 -17.58 3.96
C GLU A 472 24.20 -16.65 3.33
N LYS A 473 25.44 -16.69 3.82
CA LYS A 473 26.53 -15.84 3.30
C LYS A 473 26.96 -16.22 1.90
N ALA A 474 26.82 -17.50 1.55
CA ALA A 474 27.11 -18.03 0.22
C ALA A 474 26.29 -19.28 -0.05
N ILE A 475 25.38 -19.23 -1.01
CA ILE A 475 24.60 -20.39 -1.46
C ILE A 475 25.43 -21.36 -2.30
N ALA A 476 26.46 -20.85 -2.97
CA ALA A 476 27.41 -21.62 -3.80
C ALA A 476 28.73 -20.88 -3.89
N SER A 477 29.73 -21.52 -4.48
CA SER A 477 31.04 -20.94 -4.76
C SER A 477 30.95 -19.74 -5.72
N PRO A 478 31.87 -18.77 -5.69
CA PRO A 478 31.87 -17.64 -6.63
C PRO A 478 31.91 -18.08 -8.10
N GLU A 479 32.57 -19.17 -8.40
CA GLU A 479 32.66 -19.71 -9.77
C GLU A 479 31.30 -20.27 -10.22
N THR A 480 30.61 -21.03 -9.38
CA THR A 480 29.26 -21.51 -9.64
C THR A 480 28.29 -20.34 -9.87
N ILE A 481 28.35 -19.31 -9.02
CA ILE A 481 27.50 -18.12 -9.16
C ILE A 481 27.75 -17.41 -10.49
N ARG A 482 29.02 -17.23 -10.89
CA ARG A 482 29.39 -16.60 -12.18
C ARG A 482 28.82 -17.38 -13.37
N GLN A 483 28.96 -18.72 -13.36
CA GLN A 483 28.40 -19.57 -14.42
C GLN A 483 26.86 -19.49 -14.48
N LEU A 484 26.18 -19.43 -13.33
CA LEU A 484 24.72 -19.26 -13.29
C LEU A 484 24.30 -17.88 -13.81
N GLN A 485 25.02 -16.81 -13.46
CA GLN A 485 24.77 -15.46 -13.98
C GLN A 485 24.90 -15.40 -15.50
N GLU A 486 25.95 -16.05 -16.06
CA GLU A 486 26.13 -16.19 -17.50
C GLU A 486 24.94 -16.92 -18.16
N CYS A 487 24.51 -18.05 -17.59
CA CYS A 487 23.39 -18.83 -18.13
C CYS A 487 22.05 -18.02 -18.04
N LEU A 488 21.79 -17.30 -16.95
CA LEU A 488 20.61 -16.48 -16.81
C LEU A 488 20.58 -15.31 -17.79
N GLN A 489 21.73 -14.68 -18.04
CA GLN A 489 21.84 -13.64 -19.06
C GLN A 489 21.62 -14.19 -20.47
N ALA A 490 22.17 -15.38 -20.77
CA ALA A 490 22.00 -16.07 -22.05
C ALA A 490 20.52 -16.39 -22.36
N VAL A 491 19.68 -16.72 -21.34
CA VAL A 491 18.23 -16.90 -21.52
C VAL A 491 17.57 -15.66 -22.11
N CYS A 492 18.01 -14.47 -21.70
CA CYS A 492 17.44 -13.19 -22.11
C CYS A 492 18.03 -12.67 -23.44
N SER A 493 19.27 -13.01 -23.76
CA SER A 493 19.94 -12.54 -25.00
C SER A 493 19.73 -13.46 -26.19
N GLU A 494 19.69 -14.76 -25.99
CA GLU A 494 19.67 -15.76 -27.07
C GLU A 494 18.66 -16.91 -26.84
N GLY A 495 18.03 -16.97 -25.65
CA GLY A 495 17.17 -18.07 -25.25
C GLY A 495 15.67 -17.75 -25.30
N THR A 496 14.94 -18.43 -24.40
CA THR A 496 13.47 -18.43 -24.34
C THR A 496 12.84 -17.08 -24.02
N ALA A 497 13.60 -16.10 -23.50
CA ALA A 497 13.13 -14.75 -23.19
C ALA A 497 13.66 -13.69 -24.18
N ARG A 498 14.46 -14.04 -25.21
CA ARG A 498 15.11 -13.09 -26.12
C ARG A 498 14.14 -12.01 -26.63
N ARG A 499 13.00 -12.43 -27.18
CA ARG A 499 12.03 -11.51 -27.78
C ARG A 499 11.54 -10.40 -26.84
N ALA A 500 11.44 -10.69 -25.55
CA ALA A 500 10.99 -9.70 -24.56
C ALA A 500 12.06 -8.64 -24.25
N PHE A 501 13.36 -8.98 -24.41
CA PHE A 501 14.47 -8.13 -23.95
C PHE A 501 15.43 -7.64 -25.04
N GLU A 502 15.28 -8.05 -26.32
CA GLU A 502 16.19 -7.66 -27.41
C GLU A 502 16.29 -6.15 -27.65
N THR A 503 15.27 -5.38 -27.26
CA THR A 503 15.24 -3.91 -27.39
C THR A 503 15.50 -3.20 -26.07
N ALA A 504 15.91 -3.91 -24.99
CA ALA A 504 16.18 -3.29 -23.71
C ALA A 504 17.47 -2.47 -23.74
N LEU A 505 17.47 -1.29 -23.08
CA LEU A 505 18.64 -0.42 -22.95
C LEU A 505 19.65 -0.93 -21.90
N TYR A 506 19.34 -2.01 -21.23
CA TYR A 506 20.12 -2.66 -20.18
C TYR A 506 20.02 -4.17 -20.35
N LYS A 507 21.00 -4.92 -19.85
CA LYS A 507 20.94 -6.37 -19.87
C LYS A 507 20.11 -6.89 -18.70
N VAL A 508 19.36 -7.96 -18.98
CA VAL A 508 18.55 -8.68 -18.01
C VAL A 508 19.06 -10.10 -17.88
N ALA A 509 19.05 -10.63 -16.68
CA ALA A 509 19.32 -12.02 -16.39
C ALA A 509 18.10 -12.67 -15.76
N GLY A 510 17.63 -13.80 -16.29
CA GLY A 510 16.43 -14.43 -15.76
C GLY A 510 16.11 -15.76 -16.43
N LYS A 511 15.00 -16.38 -16.01
CA LYS A 511 14.54 -17.67 -16.49
C LYS A 511 13.04 -17.68 -16.70
N THR A 512 12.60 -18.17 -17.84
CA THR A 512 11.20 -18.46 -18.12
C THR A 512 10.74 -19.76 -17.45
N GLY A 513 9.50 -19.79 -17.01
CA GLY A 513 8.80 -20.96 -16.53
C GLY A 513 7.47 -21.14 -17.25
N THR A 514 7.12 -22.38 -17.50
CA THR A 514 5.80 -22.78 -18.00
C THR A 514 5.48 -24.12 -17.37
N ALA A 515 4.49 -24.16 -16.47
CA ALA A 515 4.10 -25.36 -15.75
C ALA A 515 2.62 -25.65 -15.96
N LYS A 516 2.25 -26.92 -16.11
CA LYS A 516 0.85 -27.33 -16.04
C LYS A 516 0.40 -27.26 -14.60
N VAL A 517 -0.83 -26.79 -14.39
CA VAL A 517 -1.40 -26.60 -13.06
C VAL A 517 -2.14 -27.87 -12.59
N ASN A 518 -1.84 -28.30 -11.36
CA ASN A 518 -2.60 -29.30 -10.62
C ASN A 518 -2.70 -28.82 -9.16
N ASP A 519 -3.80 -28.16 -8.81
CA ASP A 519 -3.96 -27.45 -7.52
C ASP A 519 -5.25 -27.79 -6.76
N GLY A 520 -5.87 -28.91 -7.11
CA GLY A 520 -7.14 -29.34 -6.53
C GLY A 520 -8.38 -28.77 -7.24
N LYS A 521 -8.29 -27.53 -7.76
CA LYS A 521 -9.33 -26.94 -8.62
C LYS A 521 -9.17 -27.36 -10.08
N TYR A 522 -7.93 -27.43 -10.57
CA TYR A 522 -7.59 -27.84 -11.92
C TYR A 522 -6.67 -29.06 -11.90
N LYS A 523 -6.84 -29.93 -12.91
CA LYS A 523 -5.98 -31.09 -13.17
C LYS A 523 -5.09 -30.81 -14.38
N TYR A 524 -4.01 -31.56 -14.55
CA TYR A 524 -3.13 -31.45 -15.72
C TYR A 524 -3.85 -31.59 -17.08
N SER A 525 -5.00 -32.32 -17.08
CA SER A 525 -5.85 -32.51 -18.27
C SER A 525 -6.61 -31.26 -18.69
N ASP A 526 -6.83 -30.31 -17.78
CA ASP A 526 -7.72 -29.17 -18.01
C ASP A 526 -7.03 -28.05 -18.84
N GLY A 527 -5.78 -28.25 -19.24
CA GLY A 527 -5.05 -27.33 -20.11
C GLY A 527 -4.78 -25.96 -19.48
N VAL A 528 -4.72 -25.89 -18.13
CA VAL A 528 -4.35 -24.67 -17.40
C VAL A 528 -2.83 -24.65 -17.23
N TYR A 529 -2.21 -23.53 -17.62
CA TYR A 529 -0.77 -23.33 -17.50
C TYR A 529 -0.46 -22.13 -16.60
N GLN A 530 0.58 -22.26 -15.80
CA GLN A 530 1.19 -21.19 -15.05
C GLN A 530 2.43 -20.71 -15.81
N SER A 531 2.39 -19.47 -16.30
CA SER A 531 3.53 -18.77 -16.91
C SER A 531 4.34 -18.11 -15.81
N ALA A 532 5.66 -18.15 -15.89
CA ALA A 532 6.53 -17.46 -14.95
C ALA A 532 7.74 -16.83 -15.64
N PHE A 533 8.23 -15.74 -15.10
CA PHE A 533 9.56 -15.20 -15.38
C PHE A 533 10.16 -14.68 -14.07
N ALA A 534 11.33 -15.19 -13.71
CA ALA A 534 12.08 -14.76 -12.53
C ALA A 534 13.48 -14.30 -12.97
N GLY A 535 13.95 -13.18 -12.46
CA GLY A 535 15.22 -12.62 -12.88
C GLY A 535 15.59 -11.34 -12.12
N TYR A 536 16.62 -10.66 -12.63
CA TYR A 536 17.14 -9.41 -12.06
C TYR A 536 17.70 -8.48 -13.13
N PHE A 537 17.81 -7.22 -12.80
CA PHE A 537 18.34 -6.17 -13.68
C PHE A 537 18.92 -4.97 -12.88
N PRO A 538 19.84 -4.19 -13.51
CA PRO A 538 20.64 -4.54 -14.67
C PRO A 538 21.50 -5.78 -14.38
N ALA A 539 21.83 -6.61 -15.40
CA ALA A 539 22.56 -7.85 -15.17
C ALA A 539 24.01 -7.64 -14.65
N GLU A 540 24.67 -6.56 -15.10
CA GLU A 540 26.03 -6.24 -14.69
C GLU A 540 26.15 -5.63 -13.29
N SER A 541 25.11 -4.91 -12.85
CA SER A 541 25.05 -4.28 -11.53
C SER A 541 23.63 -4.42 -10.96
N PRO A 542 23.28 -5.61 -10.46
CA PRO A 542 21.91 -5.92 -10.06
C PRO A 542 21.39 -5.00 -8.96
N ARG A 543 20.28 -4.33 -9.21
CA ARG A 543 19.60 -3.45 -8.26
C ARG A 543 18.30 -4.06 -7.76
N TYR A 544 17.52 -4.62 -8.68
CA TYR A 544 16.24 -5.25 -8.38
C TYR A 544 16.18 -6.66 -8.96
N SER A 545 15.62 -7.57 -8.20
CA SER A 545 15.14 -8.87 -8.65
C SER A 545 13.62 -8.88 -8.66
N MET A 546 13.03 -9.58 -9.62
CA MET A 546 11.58 -9.69 -9.74
C MET A 546 11.17 -11.09 -10.16
N ILE A 547 9.96 -11.48 -9.75
CA ILE A 547 9.28 -12.65 -10.27
C ILE A 547 7.86 -12.25 -10.68
N VAL A 548 7.47 -12.68 -11.87
CA VAL A 548 6.10 -12.56 -12.39
C VAL A 548 5.56 -13.96 -12.62
N VAL A 549 4.40 -14.26 -12.05
CA VAL A 549 3.70 -15.53 -12.21
C VAL A 549 2.26 -15.25 -12.61
N VAL A 550 1.80 -15.87 -13.71
CA VAL A 550 0.46 -15.71 -14.26
C VAL A 550 -0.15 -17.08 -14.53
N LYS A 551 -1.28 -17.38 -13.91
CA LYS A 551 -2.06 -18.59 -14.17
C LYS A 551 -3.09 -18.28 -15.25
N ASN A 552 -2.88 -18.87 -16.42
CA ASN A 552 -3.69 -18.61 -17.59
C ASN A 552 -5.05 -19.32 -17.50
N LYS A 553 -6.03 -18.89 -18.31
CA LYS A 553 -7.28 -19.61 -18.47
C LYS A 553 -7.07 -20.99 -19.12
N PRO A 554 -8.00 -21.94 -18.98
CA PRO A 554 -7.93 -23.22 -19.70
C PRO A 554 -7.76 -23.00 -21.20
N HIS A 555 -6.87 -23.79 -21.79
CA HIS A 555 -6.61 -23.78 -23.25
C HIS A 555 -6.24 -22.37 -23.81
N ALA A 556 -5.59 -21.54 -23.01
CA ALA A 556 -5.13 -20.22 -23.46
C ALA A 556 -4.18 -20.35 -24.66
N ALA A 557 -4.35 -19.49 -25.67
CA ALA A 557 -3.47 -19.47 -26.86
C ALA A 557 -2.05 -19.05 -26.50
N ASN A 558 -1.90 -18.10 -25.55
CA ASN A 558 -0.63 -17.65 -25.01
C ASN A 558 -0.48 -18.12 -23.57
N TYR A 559 0.52 -18.96 -23.31
CA TYR A 559 0.77 -19.50 -21.97
C TYR A 559 2.26 -19.65 -21.63
N TYR A 560 3.15 -19.30 -22.54
CA TYR A 560 4.59 -19.38 -22.28
C TYR A 560 5.08 -18.21 -21.43
N GLY A 561 6.00 -18.48 -20.50
CA GLY A 561 6.60 -17.45 -19.64
C GLY A 561 7.29 -16.32 -20.43
N GLY A 562 7.89 -16.65 -21.58
CA GLY A 562 8.52 -15.65 -22.47
C GLY A 562 7.54 -14.70 -23.16
N THR A 563 6.27 -15.08 -23.32
CA THR A 563 5.24 -14.28 -24.01
C THR A 563 4.23 -13.65 -23.08
N VAL A 564 4.04 -14.17 -21.87
CA VAL A 564 3.07 -13.66 -20.88
C VAL A 564 3.77 -12.93 -19.74
N SER A 565 4.70 -13.58 -19.03
CA SER A 565 5.30 -13.04 -17.81
C SER A 565 6.53 -12.16 -18.07
N ALA A 566 7.37 -12.49 -19.07
CA ALA A 566 8.54 -11.68 -19.40
C ALA A 566 8.21 -10.26 -19.89
N PRO A 567 7.14 -9.99 -20.66
CA PRO A 567 6.73 -8.63 -21.00
C PRO A 567 6.33 -7.78 -19.80
N VAL A 568 5.65 -8.36 -18.79
CA VAL A 568 5.34 -7.65 -17.54
C VAL A 568 6.63 -7.25 -16.82
N PHE A 569 7.54 -8.20 -16.68
CA PHE A 569 8.86 -7.91 -16.09
C PHE A 569 9.58 -6.79 -16.84
N ARG A 570 9.58 -6.84 -18.18
CA ARG A 570 10.22 -5.84 -19.03
C ARG A 570 9.64 -4.46 -18.82
N GLU A 571 8.34 -4.33 -18.79
CA GLU A 571 7.65 -3.04 -18.61
C GLU A 571 8.00 -2.40 -17.26
N ILE A 572 7.97 -3.19 -16.18
CA ILE A 572 8.35 -2.70 -14.84
C ILE A 572 9.83 -2.33 -14.83
N ALA A 573 10.70 -3.18 -15.40
CA ALA A 573 12.13 -2.95 -15.44
C ALA A 573 12.51 -1.69 -16.24
N ASP A 574 11.85 -1.42 -17.37
CA ASP A 574 12.06 -0.21 -18.16
C ASP A 574 11.75 1.05 -17.34
N HIS A 575 10.64 1.02 -16.60
CA HIS A 575 10.27 2.13 -15.70
C HIS A 575 11.31 2.33 -14.60
N LEU A 576 11.69 1.26 -13.90
CA LEU A 576 12.65 1.35 -12.80
C LEU A 576 14.04 1.75 -13.29
N TYR A 577 14.46 1.24 -14.45
CA TYR A 577 15.73 1.61 -15.04
C TYR A 577 15.77 3.09 -15.40
N LYS A 578 14.74 3.59 -16.08
CA LYS A 578 14.69 4.98 -16.54
C LYS A 578 14.58 5.99 -15.38
N TYR A 579 13.73 5.73 -14.40
CA TYR A 579 13.37 6.73 -13.39
C TYR A 579 14.12 6.59 -12.06
N ILE A 580 14.64 5.41 -11.74
CA ILE A 580 15.28 5.14 -10.44
C ILE A 580 16.76 4.80 -10.61
N ILE A 581 17.12 3.93 -11.55
CA ILE A 581 18.49 3.45 -11.72
C ILE A 581 19.30 4.43 -12.57
N GLN A 582 18.77 4.81 -13.72
CA GLN A 582 19.32 5.84 -14.58
C GLN A 582 18.90 7.23 -14.06
N LYS A 583 19.10 7.50 -12.76
CA LYS A 583 19.07 8.90 -12.35
C LYS A 583 19.99 9.64 -13.29
N ALA A 584 19.43 10.63 -14.00
CA ALA A 584 20.26 11.59 -14.71
C ALA A 584 21.40 11.94 -13.72
N PRO A 585 22.66 11.86 -14.13
CA PRO A 585 23.74 12.19 -13.25
C PRO A 585 23.34 13.49 -12.57
N SER A 586 23.34 13.51 -11.24
CA SER A 586 23.16 14.76 -10.52
C SER A 586 24.09 15.72 -11.24
N LEU A 587 23.51 16.70 -11.93
CA LEU A 587 24.31 17.67 -12.66
C LEU A 587 25.27 18.20 -11.62
N ASP A 588 26.50 17.69 -11.63
CA ASP A 588 27.57 18.30 -10.85
C ASP A 588 27.81 19.62 -11.55
N PHE A 589 27.19 20.66 -11.00
CA PHE A 589 27.29 22.02 -11.54
C PHE A 589 28.76 22.46 -11.68
N ASN A 590 29.68 21.79 -11.00
CA ASN A 590 31.12 22.01 -11.13
C ASN A 590 31.73 21.33 -12.38
N GLN A 591 31.05 20.36 -13.00
CA GLN A 591 31.48 19.68 -14.22
C GLN A 591 30.72 20.10 -15.48
N LEU A 592 29.76 21.04 -15.36
CA LEU A 592 29.08 21.57 -16.55
C LEU A 592 30.10 22.35 -17.41
N PRO A 593 30.09 22.12 -18.74
CA PRO A 593 30.93 22.90 -19.63
C PRO A 593 30.66 24.39 -19.44
N ASP A 594 31.69 25.23 -19.54
CA ASP A 594 31.60 26.69 -19.44
C ASP A 594 30.58 27.32 -20.36
N SER A 595 30.14 26.60 -21.39
CA SER A 595 29.11 26.97 -22.38
C SER A 595 27.67 26.80 -21.91
N MET A 596 27.40 26.04 -20.84
CA MET A 596 26.04 25.88 -20.34
C MET A 596 25.56 27.10 -19.57
N GLN A 597 24.59 27.80 -20.15
CA GLN A 597 23.94 28.97 -19.57
C GLN A 597 22.49 28.62 -19.24
N TYR A 598 22.08 28.83 -17.99
CA TYR A 598 20.67 28.72 -17.61
C TYR A 598 20.00 30.09 -17.74
N VAL A 599 18.96 30.16 -18.58
CA VAL A 599 18.11 31.34 -18.69
C VAL A 599 16.93 31.18 -17.74
N PHE A 600 16.65 32.21 -16.96
CA PHE A 600 15.52 32.23 -16.04
C PHE A 600 14.75 33.52 -16.15
N GLY A 601 13.43 33.48 -15.89
CA GLY A 601 12.57 34.66 -15.74
C GLY A 601 11.73 34.53 -14.46
N GLY A 602 11.51 35.65 -13.77
CA GLY A 602 10.70 35.58 -12.56
C GLY A 602 10.60 36.91 -11.80
N ALA A 603 9.75 36.93 -10.77
CA ALA A 603 9.63 38.09 -9.90
C ALA A 603 10.90 38.25 -9.04
N LYS A 604 11.36 39.49 -8.88
CA LYS A 604 12.61 39.82 -8.16
C LYS A 604 12.70 39.20 -6.78
N LYS A 605 11.63 39.25 -5.97
CA LYS A 605 11.62 38.68 -4.60
C LYS A 605 11.77 37.17 -4.60
N GLU A 606 11.12 36.47 -5.51
CA GLU A 606 11.16 35.01 -5.62
C GLU A 606 12.56 34.56 -6.08
N LEU A 607 13.12 35.24 -7.07
CA LEU A 607 14.47 34.97 -7.55
C LEU A 607 15.54 35.22 -6.47
N GLN A 608 15.40 36.26 -5.67
CA GLN A 608 16.27 36.49 -4.51
C GLN A 608 16.18 35.36 -3.49
N THR A 609 14.99 34.85 -3.21
CA THR A 609 14.79 33.72 -2.31
C THR A 609 15.41 32.44 -2.86
N ILE A 610 15.18 32.13 -4.13
CA ILE A 610 15.71 30.93 -4.79
C ILE A 610 17.23 30.98 -4.87
N THR A 611 17.81 32.09 -5.32
CA THR A 611 19.26 32.24 -5.45
C THR A 611 19.98 32.17 -4.10
N LYS A 612 19.39 32.75 -3.05
CA LYS A 612 19.87 32.62 -1.68
C LYS A 612 19.84 31.18 -1.18
N THR A 613 18.74 30.47 -1.42
CA THR A 613 18.59 29.07 -1.01
C THR A 613 19.56 28.15 -1.74
N LEU A 614 19.84 28.42 -3.02
CA LEU A 614 20.77 27.64 -3.84
C LEU A 614 22.24 28.11 -3.72
N ASN A 615 22.51 29.08 -2.87
CA ASN A 615 23.85 29.65 -2.66
C ASN A 615 24.47 30.21 -3.97
N ILE A 616 23.63 30.81 -4.83
CA ILE A 616 24.05 31.45 -6.08
C ILE A 616 24.26 32.94 -5.82
N ASN A 617 25.40 33.46 -6.23
CA ASN A 617 25.67 34.89 -6.12
C ASN A 617 24.71 35.69 -7.00
N TYR A 618 23.78 36.40 -6.37
CA TYR A 618 22.77 37.22 -7.02
C TYR A 618 22.90 38.67 -6.56
N ASN A 619 23.36 39.53 -7.46
CA ASN A 619 23.40 40.96 -7.22
C ASN A 619 22.50 41.69 -8.19
N ASP A 620 21.46 42.35 -7.69
CA ASP A 620 20.42 42.99 -8.47
C ASP A 620 20.08 44.39 -7.90
N THR A 621 20.65 45.38 -8.50
CA THR A 621 20.45 46.81 -8.18
C THR A 621 19.40 47.47 -9.04
N LEU A 622 18.78 46.71 -9.98
CA LEU A 622 17.86 47.25 -10.96
C LEU A 622 16.48 47.54 -10.37
N SER A 623 15.81 48.59 -10.86
CA SER A 623 14.38 48.90 -10.53
C SER A 623 13.44 47.96 -11.27
N GLY A 624 12.18 47.82 -10.81
CA GLY A 624 11.16 46.95 -11.44
C GLY A 624 10.97 45.61 -10.74
N THR A 625 9.88 44.92 -11.08
CA THR A 625 9.41 43.72 -10.37
C THR A 625 9.79 42.38 -11.03
N TRP A 626 10.11 42.39 -12.32
CA TRP A 626 10.40 41.20 -13.12
C TRP A 626 11.85 41.18 -13.61
N ARG A 627 12.45 39.97 -13.65
CA ARG A 627 13.85 39.79 -14.08
C ARG A 627 13.95 38.71 -15.14
N LEU A 628 14.77 38.96 -16.13
CA LEU A 628 15.34 37.96 -17.02
C LEU A 628 16.84 37.84 -16.72
N GLY A 629 17.32 36.68 -16.54
CA GLY A 629 18.72 36.48 -16.17
C GLY A 629 19.33 35.19 -16.72
N ARG A 630 20.64 35.11 -16.57
CA ARG A 630 21.42 33.94 -16.94
C ARG A 630 22.30 33.56 -15.73
N ILE A 631 22.35 32.28 -15.46
CA ILE A 631 23.29 31.72 -14.46
C ILE A 631 24.40 31.02 -15.20
N GLN A 632 25.62 31.39 -14.90
CA GLN A 632 26.84 30.77 -15.39
C GLN A 632 27.82 30.67 -14.24
N LYS A 633 28.39 29.49 -13.96
CA LYS A 633 29.38 29.25 -12.89
C LYS A 633 28.95 29.82 -11.52
N GLN A 634 27.77 29.49 -11.02
CA GLN A 634 27.23 29.99 -9.74
C GLN A 634 27.10 31.54 -9.63
N GLN A 635 27.18 32.23 -10.73
CA GLN A 635 27.00 33.67 -10.77
C GLN A 635 25.78 34.01 -11.64
N ALA A 636 24.81 34.69 -11.04
CA ALA A 636 23.61 35.14 -11.75
C ALA A 636 23.82 36.55 -12.33
N SER A 637 23.81 36.68 -13.63
CA SER A 637 23.75 37.98 -14.28
C SER A 637 22.29 38.30 -14.64
N VAL A 638 21.80 39.44 -14.19
CA VAL A 638 20.42 39.89 -14.47
C VAL A 638 20.39 41.08 -15.41
N LYS A 639 19.44 41.08 -16.31
CA LYS A 639 19.11 42.24 -17.09
C LYS A 639 17.66 42.66 -16.79
N LEU A 640 17.42 43.96 -16.77
CA LEU A 640 16.06 44.50 -16.78
C LEU A 640 15.39 44.02 -18.05
N PHE A 641 14.20 43.47 -17.90
CA PHE A 641 13.32 43.32 -19.00
C PHE A 641 12.69 44.73 -19.26
N SER A 642 13.24 45.47 -20.20
CA SER A 642 12.67 46.73 -20.61
C SER A 642 11.51 46.44 -21.55
N ALA A 643 10.31 46.48 -21.02
CA ALA A 643 9.09 46.48 -21.80
C ALA A 643 8.72 47.93 -22.11
N GLY A 644 9.20 48.43 -23.20
CA GLY A 644 8.86 49.77 -23.67
C GLY A 644 8.91 49.86 -25.20
N GLY A 645 7.75 50.03 -25.81
CA GLY A 645 7.64 50.21 -27.24
C GLY A 645 7.08 49.01 -28.01
N ASP A 646 7.02 49.13 -29.32
CA ASP A 646 6.52 48.11 -30.25
C ASP A 646 7.60 47.12 -30.68
N ILE A 647 8.65 46.95 -29.85
CA ILE A 647 9.75 46.03 -30.09
C ILE A 647 9.41 44.64 -29.50
N VAL A 648 9.49 43.62 -30.34
CA VAL A 648 9.20 42.23 -29.96
C VAL A 648 10.33 41.68 -29.08
N PRO A 649 10.01 41.16 -27.87
CA PRO A 649 11.00 40.54 -26.99
C PRO A 649 11.51 39.18 -27.51
N ASP A 650 12.75 38.84 -27.17
CA ASP A 650 13.26 37.47 -27.39
C ASP A 650 12.84 36.55 -26.24
N VAL A 651 11.93 35.62 -26.54
CA VAL A 651 11.42 34.64 -25.59
C VAL A 651 11.88 33.21 -25.87
N ARG A 652 12.80 33.02 -26.82
CA ARG A 652 13.38 31.72 -27.15
C ARG A 652 14.18 31.16 -25.98
N GLY A 653 14.03 29.84 -25.71
CA GLY A 653 14.65 29.13 -24.58
C GLY A 653 13.88 29.25 -23.26
N LEU A 654 12.86 30.11 -23.17
CA LEU A 654 11.99 30.25 -22.00
C LEU A 654 10.91 29.15 -21.96
N GLY A 655 10.48 28.80 -20.75
CA GLY A 655 9.26 28.02 -20.57
C GLY A 655 8.02 28.78 -21.05
N LEU A 656 7.00 28.08 -21.49
CA LEU A 656 5.77 28.71 -22.04
C LEU A 656 5.18 29.74 -21.08
N LYS A 657 5.10 29.44 -19.77
CA LYS A 657 4.55 30.37 -18.76
C LYS A 657 5.30 31.70 -18.72
N ASP A 658 6.62 31.65 -18.75
CA ASP A 658 7.46 32.86 -18.69
C ASP A 658 7.38 33.66 -20.01
N ALA A 659 7.36 32.96 -21.13
CA ALA A 659 7.20 33.58 -22.45
C ALA A 659 5.86 34.30 -22.59
N LEU A 660 4.76 33.69 -22.18
CA LEU A 660 3.43 34.30 -22.16
C LEU A 660 3.40 35.53 -21.24
N GLN A 661 3.89 35.40 -20.01
CA GLN A 661 3.94 36.53 -19.07
C GLN A 661 4.69 37.73 -19.67
N ILE A 662 5.78 37.49 -20.37
CA ILE A 662 6.58 38.54 -21.00
C ILE A 662 5.84 39.20 -22.16
N LEU A 663 5.26 38.43 -23.06
CA LEU A 663 4.59 38.96 -24.24
C LEU A 663 3.26 39.62 -23.91
N GLU A 664 2.40 38.95 -23.13
CA GLU A 664 1.07 39.46 -22.78
C GLU A 664 1.13 40.70 -21.87
N SER A 665 2.06 40.74 -20.91
CA SER A 665 2.27 41.92 -20.05
C SER A 665 2.73 43.17 -20.86
N ASN A 666 3.24 42.96 -22.07
CA ASN A 666 3.63 43.99 -23.02
C ASN A 666 2.55 44.27 -24.10
N GLY A 667 1.38 43.67 -23.96
CA GLY A 667 0.23 43.85 -24.83
C GLY A 667 0.33 43.12 -26.17
N TRP A 668 1.15 42.06 -26.26
CA TRP A 668 1.22 41.20 -27.45
C TRP A 668 0.20 40.07 -27.36
N ASN A 669 -0.52 39.85 -28.44
CA ASN A 669 -1.34 38.65 -28.60
C ASN A 669 -0.43 37.45 -28.92
N VAL A 670 -0.67 36.28 -28.29
CA VAL A 670 0.16 35.10 -28.46
C VAL A 670 -0.67 33.90 -28.92
N SER A 671 -0.14 33.19 -29.90
CA SER A 671 -0.65 31.87 -30.31
C SER A 671 0.43 30.82 -30.08
N ILE A 672 0.02 29.59 -29.72
CA ILE A 672 0.94 28.54 -29.26
C ILE A 672 0.84 27.32 -30.19
N VAL A 673 1.99 26.78 -30.59
CA VAL A 673 2.10 25.54 -31.35
C VAL A 673 3.12 24.63 -30.65
N GLY A 674 2.69 23.46 -30.19
CA GLY A 674 3.53 22.50 -29.45
C GLY A 674 3.41 22.60 -27.91
N SER A 675 4.35 22.01 -27.20
CA SER A 675 4.41 21.99 -25.71
C SER A 675 5.86 22.00 -25.25
N GLY A 676 6.14 22.61 -24.06
CA GLY A 676 7.48 22.63 -23.49
C GLY A 676 8.12 24.03 -23.51
N LYS A 677 9.35 24.15 -24.05
CA LYS A 677 10.10 25.42 -24.14
C LYS A 677 9.95 26.04 -25.50
N VAL A 678 10.00 27.36 -25.55
CA VAL A 678 9.98 28.12 -26.82
C VAL A 678 11.26 27.87 -27.59
N VAL A 679 11.17 27.19 -28.73
CA VAL A 679 12.30 26.98 -29.65
C VAL A 679 12.38 28.05 -30.72
N ASN A 680 11.23 28.62 -31.11
CA ASN A 680 11.17 29.69 -32.10
C ASN A 680 9.95 30.60 -31.89
N GLN A 681 9.99 31.80 -32.43
CA GLN A 681 8.88 32.76 -32.45
C GLN A 681 8.68 33.32 -33.87
N SER A 682 7.43 33.53 -34.28
CA SER A 682 7.10 33.93 -35.67
C SER A 682 7.60 35.33 -36.05
N VAL A 683 7.81 36.20 -35.06
CA VAL A 683 8.34 37.54 -35.27
C VAL A 683 9.75 37.62 -34.65
N THR A 684 10.70 38.11 -35.43
CA THR A 684 12.10 38.20 -34.98
C THR A 684 12.22 39.18 -33.80
N ALA A 685 12.90 38.73 -32.76
CA ALA A 685 13.19 39.58 -31.59
C ALA A 685 14.00 40.83 -31.98
N GLY A 686 13.66 41.95 -31.35
CA GLY A 686 14.33 43.23 -31.61
C GLY A 686 13.74 44.04 -32.77
N LEU A 687 12.79 43.47 -33.52
CA LEU A 687 12.09 44.21 -34.58
C LEU A 687 10.80 44.86 -34.03
N SER A 688 10.35 45.92 -34.65
CA SER A 688 9.05 46.53 -34.39
C SER A 688 7.96 45.62 -34.96
N GLY A 689 6.99 45.22 -34.13
CA GLY A 689 5.88 44.36 -34.50
C GLY A 689 4.52 45.08 -34.39
N ASN A 690 3.51 44.51 -35.06
CA ASN A 690 2.13 44.97 -34.96
C ASN A 690 1.40 44.19 -33.87
N LYS A 691 1.01 44.82 -32.76
CA LYS A 691 0.33 44.20 -31.62
C LYS A 691 -1.03 43.59 -31.95
N ASN A 692 -1.62 43.94 -33.07
CA ASN A 692 -2.88 43.36 -33.54
C ASN A 692 -2.69 42.00 -34.24
N GLN A 693 -1.45 41.61 -34.55
CA GLN A 693 -1.14 40.28 -35.09
C GLN A 693 -0.58 39.38 -33.98
N PRO A 694 -1.05 38.14 -33.87
CA PRO A 694 -0.53 37.24 -32.86
C PRO A 694 0.90 36.79 -33.16
N ILE A 695 1.74 36.79 -32.13
CA ILE A 695 3.08 36.16 -32.18
C ILE A 695 2.88 34.66 -31.96
N ILE A 696 3.27 33.84 -32.93
CA ILE A 696 3.20 32.39 -32.80
C ILE A 696 4.49 31.91 -32.13
N LEU A 697 4.31 31.20 -31.00
CA LEU A 697 5.40 30.54 -30.29
C LEU A 697 5.42 29.06 -30.68
N TYR A 698 6.55 28.59 -31.18
CA TYR A 698 6.80 27.19 -31.46
C TYR A 698 7.55 26.56 -30.28
N LEU A 699 6.98 25.49 -29.72
CA LEU A 699 7.44 24.82 -28.51
C LEU A 699 7.89 23.41 -28.82
N ASN A 700 8.94 22.97 -28.09
CA ASN A 700 9.42 21.58 -28.14
C ASN A 700 9.91 21.12 -26.76
#